data_bc283170097ecd9e7396d30475630ed7
#
_entry.id   bc283170097ecd9e7396d30475630ed7
#
_cell.length_a   1.000
_cell.length_b   1.000
_cell.length_c   1.000
_cell.angle_alpha   90.00
_cell.angle_beta   90.00
_cell.angle_gamma   90.00
#
_symmetry.space_group_name_H-M   'P 1'
#
loop_
_entity.id
_entity.type
_entity.pdbx_description
1 polymer ?
#
loop_
_entity_poly.entity_id
_entity_poly.type
_entity_poly.pdbx_seq_one_letter_code
_entity_poly.pdbx_strand_id
1 'polypeptide(L)'
;MAHRLTVEPKTGSYADMTKPYLQSAEDTAIWISWKTSFENTPKVIYGTSKDQLTQTLEGTIDNLSEDGFPYYWNSIRLTGLQPNTVYYYQAISDDKKSEVCHFRTMPTPKSHEPMRILLMGDHQIKSRSGYEWLMKAAQRKIEEKYGDLTENINMIMNIGDQVDVGTLDQYEQIHLFKSQLMSPYLPIMTAVGNHETYNDPGMQRYAAHYHYENLTYQGISSGTENYYAYQAGRILFVVLSTEHTGNAQKEWVRKIVDAAKKDDSVDFIISVNHRPIQAEQYIGDISTWVRNEIIPILSETPKHVLNYGGHHHLYHRGQLTDYPLYHIINGAASWDQMWGMSSEQDYDDVQKTIDYWSYQILEFDFDKKEMKAECYAIGNKELVVDNILIDSFSRTLGKAAPEKPEIKEITEETITLPYTFKGSPYKTTTNEQLNSVQYQFSLNQDFSTIEYNKVRDVEDLYGSTGNPLHIPIDLNENIDITQLTIEKNKLINGTYYVRMRYRDTNMEWSEWSDTRQFTVEGSIAGKPSISITDTSVTPGETITIDYKYAPEGQNAWIGIYRKGEEPHSVLSYKWKYTPAQSGSMNFTIDETNEYYAVLFEDEGYTEISERIPFYVGPEPQISLEKSEFEEGEDIVVTYSNAPGLKNDWIGIYKRGEVPGTSDTSDSWDYLGGNTEGTLTLAKDLPKGYYFLNYFTLGQYFEPRERVYFSVGKDISSLSTDKTEFSTDEAILIHYKDGPGTPKDWVGVYKEGKDPNVDELDGFYYTYGATEGTVSIKAGTLEPGNYFSALFINDSYDEVSPRIQFTIKDGTGIRQAKNEDGPLFYPNANGSLRIEGNTYETADIFNLAGNRVRRTTLTEGNCTIDFADLPAGIYIFKFHNGTNNCIVHKVIKK
;
A
#
# COMPACT_ATOMS: atom_id res chain seq x y z
N MET A 1 -25.09 31.24 -0.17
CA MET A 1 -26.10 30.88 -1.18
C MET A 1 -25.48 29.78 -2.05
N ALA A 2 -26.00 28.58 -1.99
CA ALA A 2 -25.55 27.52 -2.88
C ALA A 2 -26.09 27.80 -4.29
N HIS A 3 -25.23 27.96 -5.25
CA HIS A 3 -25.61 28.08 -6.66
C HIS A 3 -25.45 26.72 -7.33
N ARG A 4 -26.53 26.21 -7.90
CA ARG A 4 -26.47 25.00 -8.73
C ARG A 4 -25.79 25.33 -10.04
N LEU A 5 -24.59 24.86 -10.26
CA LEU A 5 -23.89 25.01 -11.54
C LEU A 5 -24.47 23.99 -12.53
N THR A 6 -25.26 24.48 -13.47
CA THR A 6 -25.63 23.71 -14.67
C THR A 6 -24.58 24.00 -15.73
N VAL A 7 -23.67 23.12 -15.95
CA VAL A 7 -22.73 23.20 -17.05
C VAL A 7 -22.82 21.95 -17.89
N GLU A 8 -22.96 22.18 -19.18
CA GLU A 8 -22.93 21.07 -20.14
C GLU A 8 -21.54 20.45 -20.20
N PRO A 9 -21.45 19.12 -20.31
CA PRO A 9 -20.19 18.42 -20.49
C PRO A 9 -19.47 18.93 -21.74
N LYS A 10 -18.22 19.40 -21.55
CA LYS A 10 -17.35 19.69 -22.69
C LYS A 10 -16.40 18.55 -22.89
N THR A 11 -16.40 17.95 -24.06
CA THR A 11 -15.31 17.13 -24.55
C THR A 11 -14.31 18.03 -25.27
N GLY A 12 -13.01 17.73 -25.13
CA GLY A 12 -11.99 18.35 -25.96
C GLY A 12 -12.23 18.06 -27.45
N SER A 13 -11.82 18.96 -28.30
CA SER A 13 -11.71 18.70 -29.72
C SER A 13 -10.28 18.37 -30.06
N TYR A 14 -10.06 17.45 -31.02
CA TYR A 14 -8.74 17.17 -31.53
C TYR A 14 -8.11 18.43 -32.13
N ALA A 15 -6.91 18.74 -31.66
CA ALA A 15 -6.18 19.90 -32.10
C ALA A 15 -5.11 19.53 -33.13
N ASP A 16 -4.91 20.35 -34.15
CA ASP A 16 -3.72 20.19 -35.00
C ASP A 16 -2.43 20.42 -34.20
N MET A 17 -2.44 21.32 -33.25
CA MET A 17 -1.38 21.60 -32.30
C MET A 17 -2.01 21.91 -30.95
N THR A 18 -1.67 21.15 -29.89
CA THR A 18 -2.13 21.46 -28.53
C THR A 18 -1.36 22.63 -27.95
N LYS A 19 -1.85 23.23 -26.87
CA LYS A 19 -1.06 24.17 -26.08
C LYS A 19 0.18 23.49 -25.50
N PRO A 20 1.27 24.22 -25.26
CA PRO A 20 2.44 23.68 -24.60
C PRO A 20 2.14 23.15 -23.20
N TYR A 21 2.86 22.11 -22.83
CA TYR A 21 2.80 21.46 -21.54
C TYR A 21 4.20 21.47 -20.92
N LEU A 22 4.31 22.05 -19.72
CA LEU A 22 5.58 22.12 -18.98
C LEU A 22 5.70 20.96 -18.01
N GLN A 23 6.87 20.34 -17.95
CA GLN A 23 7.18 19.24 -17.02
C GLN A 23 8.64 19.32 -16.54
N SER A 24 8.96 18.54 -15.51
CA SER A 24 10.28 18.52 -14.84
C SER A 24 10.62 19.86 -14.19
N ALA A 25 10.15 20.03 -12.95
CA ALA A 25 10.34 21.24 -12.15
C ALA A 25 11.79 21.36 -11.61
N GLU A 26 12.72 21.77 -12.46
CA GLU A 26 14.15 21.96 -12.16
C GLU A 26 14.52 23.45 -11.99
N ASP A 27 15.64 23.73 -11.33
CA ASP A 27 16.13 25.11 -11.13
C ASP A 27 16.83 25.67 -12.35
N THR A 28 17.44 24.83 -13.19
CA THR A 28 18.24 25.25 -14.37
C THR A 28 17.79 24.64 -15.68
N ALA A 29 16.68 23.88 -15.67
CA ALA A 29 16.14 23.23 -16.86
C ALA A 29 14.61 23.11 -16.78
N ILE A 30 13.98 22.88 -17.93
CA ILE A 30 12.55 22.55 -18.03
C ILE A 30 12.30 21.85 -19.36
N TRP A 31 11.33 20.91 -19.37
CA TRP A 31 10.81 20.34 -20.59
C TRP A 31 9.56 21.10 -21.05
N ILE A 32 9.48 21.35 -22.36
CA ILE A 32 8.33 21.94 -23.05
C ILE A 32 7.88 20.94 -24.10
N SER A 33 6.69 20.41 -23.93
CA SER A 33 6.13 19.37 -24.80
C SER A 33 4.76 19.78 -25.34
N TRP A 34 4.38 19.26 -26.51
CA TRP A 34 3.04 19.46 -27.09
C TRP A 34 2.76 18.39 -28.16
N LYS A 35 1.50 18.12 -28.42
CA LYS A 35 1.07 17.21 -29.48
C LYS A 35 0.80 17.95 -30.78
N THR A 36 1.14 17.35 -31.91
CA THR A 36 0.65 17.74 -33.25
C THR A 36 -0.02 16.57 -33.94
N SER A 37 -0.95 16.85 -34.86
CA SER A 37 -1.59 15.85 -35.73
C SER A 37 -0.80 15.63 -37.03
N PHE A 38 0.38 16.20 -37.17
CA PHE A 38 1.24 16.10 -38.34
C PHE A 38 2.71 16.08 -37.93
N GLU A 39 3.54 15.43 -38.75
CA GLU A 39 4.98 15.45 -38.62
C GLU A 39 5.52 16.85 -38.90
N ASN A 40 6.44 17.33 -38.09
CA ASN A 40 6.95 18.69 -38.15
C ASN A 40 8.40 18.79 -37.62
N THR A 41 8.98 19.97 -37.69
CA THR A 41 10.25 20.29 -37.02
C THR A 41 9.97 21.15 -35.81
N PRO A 42 9.95 20.58 -34.60
CA PRO A 42 9.59 21.30 -33.39
C PRO A 42 10.70 22.26 -32.97
N LYS A 43 10.31 23.50 -32.63
CA LYS A 43 11.21 24.55 -32.14
C LYS A 43 10.57 25.29 -30.98
N VAL A 44 11.43 25.77 -30.06
CA VAL A 44 11.04 26.76 -29.05
C VAL A 44 11.93 27.98 -29.21
N ILE A 45 11.31 29.15 -29.30
CA ILE A 45 12.02 30.43 -29.16
C ILE A 45 11.74 30.95 -27.75
N TYR A 46 12.77 31.45 -27.06
CA TYR A 46 12.64 31.88 -25.68
C TYR A 46 13.60 33.00 -25.28
N GLY A 47 13.32 33.62 -24.15
CA GLY A 47 14.14 34.70 -23.59
C GLY A 47 13.56 35.18 -22.26
N THR A 48 14.25 36.13 -21.62
CA THR A 48 13.81 36.73 -20.35
C THR A 48 12.87 37.95 -20.54
N SER A 49 12.53 38.29 -21.77
CA SER A 49 11.62 39.38 -22.09
C SER A 49 10.58 38.90 -23.10
N LYS A 50 9.33 39.23 -22.87
CA LYS A 50 8.20 38.86 -23.76
C LYS A 50 8.38 39.36 -25.20
N ASP A 51 8.99 40.52 -25.36
CA ASP A 51 9.17 41.19 -26.66
C ASP A 51 10.48 40.81 -27.35
N GLN A 52 11.35 40.03 -26.69
CA GLN A 52 12.67 39.64 -27.17
C GLN A 52 12.99 38.16 -26.89
N LEU A 53 12.39 37.28 -27.69
CA LEU A 53 12.69 35.87 -27.67
C LEU A 53 13.89 35.58 -28.58
N THR A 54 15.12 35.72 -28.04
CA THR A 54 16.37 35.73 -28.80
C THR A 54 17.05 34.36 -28.90
N GLN A 55 16.67 33.41 -28.08
CA GLN A 55 17.18 32.04 -28.09
C GLN A 55 16.26 31.15 -28.93
N THR A 56 16.84 30.21 -29.64
CA THR A 56 16.08 29.19 -30.40
C THR A 56 16.67 27.83 -30.15
N LEU A 57 15.85 26.83 -29.85
CA LEU A 57 16.24 25.44 -29.71
C LEU A 57 15.29 24.56 -30.54
N GLU A 58 15.88 23.62 -31.28
CA GLU A 58 15.15 22.56 -31.97
C GLU A 58 14.99 21.36 -31.02
N GLY A 59 13.89 20.63 -31.16
CA GLY A 59 13.54 19.50 -30.30
C GLY A 59 13.47 18.19 -31.01
N THR A 60 12.97 17.20 -30.30
CA THR A 60 12.66 15.87 -30.80
C THR A 60 11.17 15.73 -31.07
N ILE A 61 10.83 14.79 -31.93
CA ILE A 61 9.46 14.41 -32.25
C ILE A 61 9.35 12.88 -32.22
N ASP A 62 8.42 12.40 -31.42
CA ASP A 62 8.09 10.99 -31.31
C ASP A 62 6.78 10.72 -32.05
N ASN A 63 6.81 9.79 -33.01
CA ASN A 63 5.59 9.36 -33.68
C ASN A 63 4.91 8.27 -32.86
N LEU A 64 3.90 8.67 -32.10
CA LEU A 64 3.07 7.78 -31.30
C LEU A 64 1.78 7.37 -32.03
N SER A 65 1.59 7.78 -33.30
CA SER A 65 0.34 7.57 -34.05
C SER A 65 -0.11 6.12 -34.04
N GLU A 66 -1.38 5.90 -33.77
CA GLU A 66 -2.08 4.63 -33.81
C GLU A 66 -3.07 4.61 -34.99
N ASP A 67 -3.64 3.44 -35.34
CA ASP A 67 -4.52 3.23 -36.50
C ASP A 67 -5.55 4.33 -36.72
N GLY A 68 -5.29 5.21 -37.68
CA GLY A 68 -6.17 6.33 -38.06
C GLY A 68 -6.15 7.53 -37.11
N PHE A 69 -5.34 7.52 -36.08
CA PHE A 69 -5.20 8.61 -35.13
C PHE A 69 -3.77 9.18 -35.14
N PRO A 70 -3.52 10.28 -35.87
CA PRO A 70 -2.19 10.88 -35.94
C PRO A 70 -1.84 11.59 -34.65
N TYR A 71 -0.73 11.19 -34.05
CA TYR A 71 -0.25 11.71 -32.79
C TYR A 71 1.28 11.81 -32.79
N TYR A 72 1.76 13.03 -32.87
CA TYR A 72 3.19 13.34 -32.82
C TYR A 72 3.50 14.13 -31.56
N TRP A 73 4.32 13.57 -30.67
CA TRP A 73 4.71 14.22 -29.42
C TRP A 73 6.03 14.96 -29.60
N ASN A 74 5.96 16.27 -29.46
CA ASN A 74 7.09 17.17 -29.61
C ASN A 74 7.65 17.51 -28.25
N SER A 75 8.96 17.40 -28.05
CA SER A 75 9.61 17.66 -26.77
C SER A 75 10.91 18.44 -26.91
N ILE A 76 11.09 19.47 -26.09
CA ILE A 76 12.29 20.29 -26.07
C ILE A 76 12.71 20.53 -24.63
N ARG A 77 13.95 20.17 -24.28
CA ARG A 77 14.53 20.49 -22.97
C ARG A 77 15.35 21.77 -23.07
N LEU A 78 14.89 22.82 -22.40
CA LEU A 78 15.71 24.01 -22.15
C LEU A 78 16.64 23.73 -20.98
N THR A 79 17.94 24.05 -21.13
CA THR A 79 18.95 23.83 -20.10
C THR A 79 19.82 25.10 -19.94
N GLY A 80 20.59 25.17 -18.84
CA GLY A 80 21.45 26.34 -18.57
C GLY A 80 20.65 27.58 -18.20
N LEU A 81 19.42 27.43 -17.77
CA LEU A 81 18.56 28.51 -17.30
C LEU A 81 19.09 29.06 -15.95
N GLN A 82 18.72 30.28 -15.63
CA GLN A 82 19.00 30.85 -14.31
C GLN A 82 17.89 30.43 -13.33
N PRO A 83 18.23 30.05 -12.11
CA PRO A 83 17.23 29.71 -11.08
C PRO A 83 16.33 30.91 -10.74
N ASN A 84 15.12 30.59 -10.26
CA ASN A 84 14.09 31.54 -9.83
C ASN A 84 13.88 32.72 -10.82
N THR A 85 13.91 32.40 -12.11
CA THR A 85 13.88 33.40 -13.19
C THR A 85 12.71 33.15 -14.13
N VAL A 86 12.01 34.23 -14.52
CA VAL A 86 10.92 34.16 -15.49
C VAL A 86 11.49 34.13 -16.90
N TYR A 87 11.05 33.13 -17.66
CA TYR A 87 11.33 32.98 -19.09
C TYR A 87 10.03 33.02 -19.88
N TYR A 88 10.05 33.75 -20.98
CA TYR A 88 8.99 33.77 -21.99
C TYR A 88 9.37 32.83 -23.12
N TYR A 89 8.40 32.14 -23.69
CA TYR A 89 8.64 31.18 -24.74
C TYR A 89 7.47 31.06 -25.72
N GLN A 90 7.75 30.55 -26.90
CA GLN A 90 6.74 30.21 -27.90
C GLN A 90 7.13 28.87 -28.54
N ALA A 91 6.22 27.90 -28.52
CA ALA A 91 6.36 26.63 -29.23
C ALA A 91 5.98 26.80 -30.72
N ILE A 92 6.74 26.19 -31.61
CA ILE A 92 6.60 26.31 -33.06
C ILE A 92 6.68 24.93 -33.69
N SER A 93 5.70 24.61 -34.54
CA SER A 93 5.64 23.39 -35.38
C SER A 93 5.41 23.84 -36.82
N ASP A 94 6.51 23.98 -37.58
CA ASP A 94 6.56 24.52 -38.93
C ASP A 94 5.96 25.95 -39.00
N ASP A 95 4.77 26.12 -39.59
CA ASP A 95 4.06 27.40 -39.68
C ASP A 95 3.12 27.69 -38.49
N LYS A 96 2.84 26.67 -37.67
CA LYS A 96 1.97 26.80 -36.49
C LYS A 96 2.77 27.26 -35.27
N LYS A 97 2.15 28.13 -34.46
CA LYS A 97 2.77 28.70 -33.27
C LYS A 97 1.80 28.75 -32.11
N SER A 98 2.27 28.46 -30.90
CA SER A 98 1.52 28.79 -29.70
C SER A 98 1.41 30.32 -29.49
N GLU A 99 0.61 30.74 -28.55
CA GLU A 99 0.77 32.06 -27.92
C GLU A 99 2.14 32.14 -27.22
N VAL A 100 2.58 33.35 -26.92
CA VAL A 100 3.77 33.55 -26.07
C VAL A 100 3.36 33.30 -24.63
N CYS A 101 3.89 32.21 -24.08
CA CYS A 101 3.71 31.80 -22.70
C CYS A 101 4.91 32.19 -21.85
N HIS A 102 4.86 31.94 -20.55
CA HIS A 102 6.00 32.13 -19.65
C HIS A 102 5.95 31.12 -18.52
N PHE A 103 7.10 30.89 -17.91
CA PHE A 103 7.26 30.06 -16.71
C PHE A 103 8.34 30.65 -15.81
N ARG A 104 8.40 30.22 -14.56
CA ARG A 104 9.48 30.51 -13.63
C ARG A 104 10.23 29.22 -13.33
N THR A 105 11.58 29.24 -13.43
CA THR A 105 12.44 28.14 -12.96
C THR A 105 12.38 28.01 -11.43
N MET A 106 12.62 26.81 -10.90
CA MET A 106 12.63 26.58 -9.45
C MET A 106 13.76 27.40 -8.77
N PRO A 107 13.60 27.76 -7.49
CA PRO A 107 14.70 28.24 -6.67
C PRO A 107 15.79 27.18 -6.54
N THR A 108 17.04 27.60 -6.29
CA THR A 108 18.12 26.65 -6.02
C THR A 108 17.85 25.82 -4.74
N PRO A 109 18.44 24.63 -4.61
CA PRO A 109 18.32 23.79 -3.40
C PRO A 109 18.73 24.48 -2.08
N LYS A 110 19.48 25.57 -2.15
CA LYS A 110 19.92 26.35 -0.98
C LYS A 110 19.12 27.62 -0.73
N SER A 111 18.19 27.94 -1.60
CA SER A 111 17.35 29.12 -1.46
C SER A 111 16.38 28.97 -0.27
N HIS A 112 16.15 30.08 0.41
CA HIS A 112 15.11 30.21 1.45
C HIS A 112 13.87 30.94 0.94
N GLU A 113 13.79 31.21 -0.38
CA GLU A 113 12.59 31.80 -0.97
C GLU A 113 11.38 30.88 -0.72
N PRO A 114 10.26 31.43 -0.23
CA PRO A 114 9.05 30.64 0.02
C PRO A 114 8.56 29.96 -1.26
N MET A 115 8.05 28.74 -1.13
CA MET A 115 7.48 28.00 -2.24
C MET A 115 6.02 27.67 -2.01
N ARG A 116 5.24 27.67 -3.09
CA ARG A 116 3.85 27.24 -3.07
C ARG A 116 3.59 26.25 -4.18
N ILE A 117 2.83 25.21 -3.85
CA ILE A 117 2.54 24.09 -4.73
C ILE A 117 1.04 23.91 -4.76
N LEU A 118 0.47 23.79 -5.95
CA LEU A 118 -0.91 23.44 -6.17
C LEU A 118 -1.03 21.91 -6.33
N LEU A 119 -1.95 21.29 -5.64
CA LEU A 119 -2.13 19.87 -5.57
C LEU A 119 -3.55 19.47 -5.94
N MET A 120 -3.69 18.53 -6.87
CA MET A 120 -4.97 17.98 -7.33
C MET A 120 -4.71 16.70 -8.15
N GLY A 121 -5.70 15.81 -8.26
CA GLY A 121 -5.59 14.59 -9.05
C GLY A 121 -6.95 13.97 -9.37
N ASP A 122 -6.94 12.83 -10.06
CA ASP A 122 -8.12 12.04 -10.40
C ASP A 122 -9.13 12.84 -11.25
N HIS A 123 -8.64 13.39 -12.38
CA HIS A 123 -9.44 14.19 -13.29
C HIS A 123 -9.85 13.46 -14.58
N GLN A 124 -9.81 12.13 -14.56
CA GLN A 124 -9.94 11.23 -15.70
C GLN A 124 -11.28 11.26 -16.44
N ILE A 125 -12.31 11.90 -15.91
CA ILE A 125 -13.64 11.87 -16.53
C ILE A 125 -13.72 12.67 -17.81
N LYS A 126 -13.99 11.99 -18.94
CA LYS A 126 -14.12 12.60 -20.27
C LYS A 126 -15.30 13.55 -20.42
N SER A 127 -16.46 13.24 -19.85
CA SER A 127 -17.73 13.92 -20.10
C SER A 127 -17.98 15.17 -19.27
N ARG A 128 -17.04 15.59 -18.39
CA ARG A 128 -17.32 16.64 -17.41
C ARG A 128 -16.24 17.71 -17.35
N SER A 129 -16.67 18.96 -17.16
CA SER A 129 -15.79 20.12 -16.98
C SER A 129 -15.42 20.40 -15.53
N GLY A 130 -15.62 19.45 -14.60
CA GLY A 130 -15.37 19.67 -13.18
C GLY A 130 -13.92 20.02 -12.87
N TYR A 131 -12.95 19.34 -13.49
CA TYR A 131 -11.54 19.68 -13.33
C TYR A 131 -11.21 21.10 -13.82
N GLU A 132 -11.77 21.52 -14.95
CA GLU A 132 -11.60 22.89 -15.45
C GLU A 132 -12.19 23.92 -14.46
N TRP A 133 -13.32 23.61 -13.83
CA TRP A 133 -13.89 24.49 -12.80
C TRP A 133 -13.04 24.55 -11.56
N LEU A 134 -12.52 23.40 -11.14
CA LEU A 134 -11.63 23.32 -10.00
C LEU A 134 -10.36 24.14 -10.23
N MET A 135 -9.75 24.03 -11.43
CA MET A 135 -8.60 24.85 -11.80
C MET A 135 -8.92 26.35 -11.82
N LYS A 136 -10.07 26.74 -12.33
CA LYS A 136 -10.52 28.14 -12.30
C LYS A 136 -10.80 28.64 -10.89
N ALA A 137 -11.34 27.78 -10.02
CA ALA A 137 -11.55 28.11 -8.62
C ALA A 137 -10.20 28.27 -7.89
N ALA A 138 -9.25 27.36 -8.15
CA ALA A 138 -7.89 27.46 -7.61
C ALA A 138 -7.20 28.75 -8.08
N GLN A 139 -7.27 29.07 -9.37
CA GLN A 139 -6.72 30.32 -9.90
C GLN A 139 -7.30 31.54 -9.18
N ARG A 140 -8.63 31.65 -9.08
CA ARG A 140 -9.28 32.76 -8.36
C ARG A 140 -8.83 32.88 -6.91
N LYS A 141 -8.73 31.75 -6.20
CA LYS A 141 -8.31 31.74 -4.79
C LYS A 141 -6.84 32.16 -4.64
N ILE A 142 -6.00 31.72 -5.53
CA ILE A 142 -4.58 32.09 -5.55
C ILE A 142 -4.42 33.58 -5.86
N GLU A 143 -5.10 34.09 -6.89
CA GLU A 143 -5.10 35.51 -7.27
C GLU A 143 -5.62 36.39 -6.14
N GLU A 144 -6.70 35.98 -5.45
CA GLU A 144 -7.25 36.69 -4.29
C GLU A 144 -6.26 36.74 -3.12
N LYS A 145 -5.54 35.64 -2.85
CA LYS A 145 -4.74 35.46 -1.64
C LYS A 145 -3.29 35.93 -1.82
N TYR A 146 -2.72 35.68 -2.98
CA TYR A 146 -1.28 35.84 -3.23
C TYR A 146 -0.98 36.76 -4.43
N GLY A 147 -1.93 37.01 -5.30
CA GLY A 147 -1.70 37.69 -6.57
C GLY A 147 -1.58 36.72 -7.76
N ASP A 148 -0.92 37.11 -8.82
CA ASP A 148 -0.81 36.34 -10.05
C ASP A 148 -0.38 34.90 -9.82
N LEU A 149 -1.12 33.95 -10.42
CA LEU A 149 -0.89 32.52 -10.28
C LEU A 149 0.54 32.12 -10.65
N THR A 150 1.02 32.61 -11.79
CA THR A 150 2.31 32.21 -12.37
C THR A 150 3.51 32.80 -11.62
N GLU A 151 3.29 33.84 -10.83
CA GLU A 151 4.31 34.44 -9.98
C GLU A 151 4.36 33.83 -8.60
N ASN A 152 3.24 33.26 -8.13
CA ASN A 152 3.09 32.84 -6.73
C ASN A 152 2.97 31.33 -6.52
N ILE A 153 2.73 30.54 -7.59
CA ILE A 153 2.75 29.08 -7.56
C ILE A 153 3.96 28.59 -8.35
N ASN A 154 4.72 27.66 -7.79
CA ASN A 154 5.92 27.15 -8.42
C ASN A 154 5.63 25.99 -9.38
N MET A 155 4.69 25.09 -9.00
CA MET A 155 4.34 23.91 -9.80
C MET A 155 3.00 23.35 -9.40
N ILE A 156 2.47 22.43 -10.22
CA ILE A 156 1.32 21.58 -9.91
C ILE A 156 1.83 20.17 -9.67
N MET A 157 1.39 19.54 -8.57
CA MET A 157 1.55 18.11 -8.35
C MET A 157 0.22 17.41 -8.63
N ASN A 158 0.21 16.50 -9.60
CA ASN A 158 -0.93 15.65 -9.94
C ASN A 158 -0.68 14.24 -9.40
N ILE A 159 -1.67 13.68 -8.72
CA ILE A 159 -1.52 12.43 -7.96
C ILE A 159 -2.02 11.18 -8.71
N GLY A 160 -2.11 11.24 -10.03
CA GLY A 160 -2.49 10.11 -10.89
C GLY A 160 -3.91 10.25 -11.46
N ASP A 161 -4.34 9.24 -12.19
CA ASP A 161 -5.62 9.14 -12.87
C ASP A 161 -5.94 10.38 -13.73
N GLN A 162 -5.04 10.63 -14.69
CA GLN A 162 -5.14 11.75 -15.62
C GLN A 162 -6.07 11.45 -16.77
N VAL A 163 -6.26 10.17 -17.07
CA VAL A 163 -7.10 9.60 -18.13
C VAL A 163 -8.00 8.52 -17.54
N ASP A 164 -9.11 8.23 -18.17
CA ASP A 164 -10.00 7.13 -17.78
C ASP A 164 -9.49 5.77 -18.31
N VAL A 165 -8.80 5.81 -19.44
CA VAL A 165 -8.10 4.65 -20.05
C VAL A 165 -6.82 5.16 -20.69
N GLY A 166 -5.72 4.47 -20.57
CA GLY A 166 -4.41 4.85 -21.11
C GLY A 166 -4.34 4.83 -22.64
N THR A 167 -5.15 5.64 -23.32
CA THR A 167 -5.15 5.80 -24.78
C THR A 167 -4.72 7.21 -25.19
N LEU A 168 -4.10 7.35 -26.37
CA LEU A 168 -3.64 8.66 -26.90
C LEU A 168 -4.79 9.65 -27.06
N ASP A 169 -5.97 9.18 -27.47
CA ASP A 169 -7.20 9.98 -27.54
C ASP A 169 -7.53 10.63 -26.19
N GLN A 170 -7.44 9.88 -25.11
CA GLN A 170 -7.76 10.37 -23.77
C GLN A 170 -6.66 11.27 -23.20
N TYR A 171 -5.38 10.99 -23.48
CA TYR A 171 -4.32 11.94 -23.15
C TYR A 171 -4.56 13.30 -23.79
N GLU A 172 -4.96 13.35 -25.07
CA GLU A 172 -5.26 14.63 -25.72
C GLU A 172 -6.54 15.26 -25.17
N GLN A 173 -7.65 14.52 -25.13
CA GLN A 173 -8.99 15.09 -24.84
C GLN A 173 -9.26 15.32 -23.36
N ILE A 174 -8.63 14.55 -22.47
CA ILE A 174 -8.83 14.71 -21.05
C ILE A 174 -7.66 15.47 -20.45
N HIS A 175 -6.47 14.86 -20.40
CA HIS A 175 -5.37 15.45 -19.66
C HIS A 175 -4.86 16.77 -20.27
N LEU A 176 -4.42 16.74 -21.51
CA LEU A 176 -3.86 17.95 -22.17
C LEU A 176 -4.92 19.05 -22.35
N PHE A 177 -6.15 18.68 -22.76
CA PHE A 177 -7.20 19.65 -22.96
C PHE A 177 -7.61 20.33 -21.65
N LYS A 178 -7.84 19.59 -20.58
CA LYS A 178 -8.30 20.15 -19.30
C LYS A 178 -7.19 20.90 -18.56
N SER A 179 -5.94 20.47 -18.66
CA SER A 179 -4.80 21.12 -18.00
C SER A 179 -4.33 22.41 -18.69
N GLN A 180 -4.76 22.67 -19.96
CA GLN A 180 -4.26 23.80 -20.76
C GLN A 180 -4.47 25.21 -20.17
N LEU A 181 -5.28 25.33 -19.11
CA LEU A 181 -5.41 26.60 -18.38
C LEU A 181 -4.12 26.97 -17.66
N MET A 182 -3.38 25.98 -17.15
CA MET A 182 -2.20 26.18 -16.30
C MET A 182 -0.93 25.55 -16.89
N SER A 183 -1.04 24.47 -17.66
CA SER A 183 0.12 23.72 -18.18
C SER A 183 1.11 24.50 -19.04
N PRO A 184 0.71 25.61 -19.72
CA PRO A 184 1.68 26.45 -20.41
C PRO A 184 2.50 27.38 -19.50
N TYR A 185 2.15 27.47 -18.22
CA TYR A 185 2.75 28.42 -17.29
C TYR A 185 3.40 27.77 -16.07
N LEU A 186 2.86 26.62 -15.62
CA LEU A 186 3.34 25.90 -14.46
C LEU A 186 3.74 24.46 -14.87
N PRO A 187 4.92 23.98 -14.47
CA PRO A 187 5.26 22.59 -14.67
C PRO A 187 4.30 21.69 -13.88
N ILE A 188 3.79 20.65 -14.54
CA ILE A 188 2.94 19.65 -13.93
C ILE A 188 3.75 18.38 -13.75
N MET A 189 3.92 17.96 -12.48
CA MET A 189 4.54 16.70 -12.09
C MET A 189 3.45 15.70 -11.78
N THR A 190 3.59 14.45 -12.24
CA THR A 190 2.51 13.47 -12.18
C THR A 190 2.93 12.18 -11.50
N ALA A 191 2.03 11.54 -10.73
CA ALA A 191 2.16 10.14 -10.34
C ALA A 191 1.39 9.26 -11.34
N VAL A 192 1.69 7.96 -11.35
CA VAL A 192 0.95 6.95 -12.11
C VAL A 192 -0.25 6.49 -11.28
N GLY A 193 -1.44 6.50 -11.88
CA GLY A 193 -2.64 5.88 -11.33
C GLY A 193 -2.98 4.56 -12.04
N ASN A 194 -3.97 3.85 -11.53
CA ASN A 194 -4.42 2.60 -12.15
C ASN A 194 -5.09 2.82 -13.51
N HIS A 195 -5.73 3.96 -13.72
CA HIS A 195 -6.37 4.29 -14.98
C HIS A 195 -5.36 4.50 -16.13
N GLU A 196 -4.14 4.95 -15.85
CA GLU A 196 -3.05 4.98 -16.82
C GLU A 196 -2.67 3.58 -17.31
N THR A 197 -2.86 2.53 -16.49
CA THR A 197 -2.52 1.14 -16.88
C THR A 197 -3.58 0.49 -17.75
N TYR A 198 -4.83 0.99 -17.75
CA TYR A 198 -5.91 0.43 -18.56
C TYR A 198 -5.65 0.65 -20.04
N ASN A 199 -5.66 -0.43 -20.86
CA ASN A 199 -5.22 -0.46 -22.25
C ASN A 199 -3.73 -0.13 -22.48
N ASP A 200 -2.95 0.11 -21.43
CA ASP A 200 -1.51 0.34 -21.52
C ASP A 200 -0.77 -0.29 -20.33
N PRO A 201 -0.91 -1.60 -20.09
CA PRO A 201 -0.32 -2.26 -18.92
C PRO A 201 1.21 -2.15 -18.88
N GLY A 202 1.85 -1.93 -20.04
CA GLY A 202 3.29 -1.64 -20.13
C GLY A 202 3.67 -0.18 -19.92
N MET A 203 2.69 0.70 -19.67
CA MET A 203 2.89 2.14 -19.46
C MET A 203 3.66 2.84 -20.58
N GLN A 204 3.56 2.31 -21.82
CA GLN A 204 4.33 2.85 -22.95
C GLN A 204 3.85 4.23 -23.37
N ARG A 205 2.54 4.45 -23.37
CA ARG A 205 1.97 5.76 -23.72
C ARG A 205 2.22 6.78 -22.62
N TYR A 206 2.09 6.37 -21.35
CA TYR A 206 2.45 7.23 -20.21
C TYR A 206 3.92 7.64 -20.30
N ALA A 207 4.85 6.68 -20.38
CA ALA A 207 6.27 6.93 -20.46
C ALA A 207 6.65 7.83 -21.66
N ALA A 208 5.97 7.66 -22.79
CA ALA A 208 6.24 8.49 -23.97
C ALA A 208 5.84 9.98 -23.80
N HIS A 209 4.95 10.30 -22.85
CA HIS A 209 4.54 11.69 -22.61
C HIS A 209 5.44 12.42 -21.60
N TYR A 210 6.23 11.69 -20.81
CA TYR A 210 7.01 12.26 -19.72
C TYR A 210 8.51 11.97 -19.84
N HIS A 211 9.33 12.74 -19.12
CA HIS A 211 10.79 12.64 -19.15
C HIS A 211 11.35 12.51 -17.73
N TYR A 212 10.66 11.72 -16.87
CA TYR A 212 11.04 11.58 -15.46
C TYR A 212 12.18 10.60 -15.25
N GLU A 213 12.44 9.69 -16.21
CA GLU A 213 13.57 8.76 -16.22
C GLU A 213 14.93 9.44 -16.10
N ASN A 214 14.99 10.71 -16.54
CA ASN A 214 16.20 11.54 -16.48
C ASN A 214 16.35 12.34 -15.18
N LEU A 215 15.30 12.39 -14.34
CA LEU A 215 15.36 13.09 -13.06
C LEU A 215 16.27 12.34 -12.08
N THR A 216 17.09 13.09 -11.38
CA THR A 216 18.01 12.54 -10.38
C THR A 216 18.00 13.36 -9.10
N TYR A 217 18.12 12.66 -7.98
CA TYR A 217 18.45 13.30 -6.71
C TYR A 217 19.84 12.84 -6.28
N GLN A 218 20.79 13.78 -6.19
CA GLN A 218 22.21 13.51 -5.92
C GLN A 218 22.81 12.39 -6.81
N GLY A 219 22.43 12.36 -8.09
CA GLY A 219 22.87 11.34 -9.05
C GLY A 219 22.17 9.98 -8.94
N ILE A 220 21.18 9.84 -8.05
CA ILE A 220 20.36 8.64 -7.94
C ILE A 220 19.15 8.84 -8.84
N SER A 221 19.02 8.00 -9.89
CA SER A 221 17.83 7.91 -10.76
C SER A 221 17.09 6.60 -10.53
N SER A 222 15.80 6.61 -10.79
CA SER A 222 15.00 5.38 -10.93
C SER A 222 15.21 4.70 -12.28
N GLY A 223 15.51 5.50 -13.33
CA GLY A 223 15.60 5.06 -14.71
C GLY A 223 14.24 4.75 -15.35
N THR A 224 13.15 5.24 -14.77
CA THR A 224 11.77 5.05 -15.24
C THR A 224 10.90 6.27 -14.92
N GLU A 225 9.83 6.45 -15.68
CA GLU A 225 8.80 7.45 -15.43
C GLU A 225 7.80 7.00 -14.36
N ASN A 226 7.73 5.71 -14.04
CA ASN A 226 6.73 5.14 -13.14
C ASN A 226 6.92 5.59 -11.69
N TYR A 227 8.17 5.75 -11.26
CA TYR A 227 8.51 6.33 -9.95
C TYR A 227 9.83 7.10 -10.06
N TYR A 228 9.94 8.22 -9.38
CA TYR A 228 11.08 9.11 -9.51
C TYR A 228 11.21 10.05 -8.29
N ALA A 229 12.34 10.71 -8.16
CA ALA A 229 12.54 11.73 -7.14
C ALA A 229 13.21 12.96 -7.74
N TYR A 230 12.82 14.13 -7.26
CA TYR A 230 13.40 15.41 -7.65
C TYR A 230 13.37 16.38 -6.50
N GLN A 231 14.33 17.31 -6.50
CA GLN A 231 14.39 18.37 -5.52
C GLN A 231 13.94 19.69 -6.16
N ALA A 232 12.94 20.32 -5.56
CA ALA A 232 12.48 21.67 -5.92
C ALA A 232 12.73 22.59 -4.72
N GLY A 233 13.66 23.54 -4.84
CA GLY A 233 14.13 24.30 -3.71
C GLY A 233 14.64 23.39 -2.58
N ARG A 234 14.11 23.55 -1.36
CA ARG A 234 14.47 22.74 -0.19
C ARG A 234 13.49 21.57 0.07
N ILE A 235 12.68 21.21 -0.93
CA ILE A 235 11.71 20.11 -0.85
C ILE A 235 12.17 18.97 -1.75
N LEU A 236 12.25 17.78 -1.20
CA LEU A 236 12.45 16.54 -1.95
C LEU A 236 11.11 15.84 -2.14
N PHE A 237 10.70 15.67 -3.39
CA PHE A 237 9.55 14.86 -3.76
C PHE A 237 10.01 13.45 -4.07
N VAL A 238 9.33 12.47 -3.49
CA VAL A 238 9.50 11.05 -3.79
C VAL A 238 8.17 10.54 -4.34
N VAL A 239 8.10 10.45 -5.65
CA VAL A 239 6.91 9.98 -6.36
C VAL A 239 7.02 8.48 -6.55
N LEU A 240 6.03 7.76 -6.06
CA LEU A 240 5.98 6.29 -5.98
C LEU A 240 4.95 5.75 -6.95
N SER A 241 5.21 4.58 -7.52
CA SER A 241 4.18 3.81 -8.22
C SER A 241 3.53 2.81 -7.26
N THR A 242 2.21 2.80 -7.22
CA THR A 242 1.41 1.77 -6.56
C THR A 242 1.01 0.64 -7.52
N GLU A 243 1.17 0.86 -8.82
CA GLU A 243 0.83 -0.09 -9.88
C GLU A 243 2.05 -0.95 -10.29
N HIS A 244 3.27 -0.51 -9.93
CA HIS A 244 4.52 -1.23 -10.19
C HIS A 244 5.34 -1.28 -8.89
N THR A 245 4.88 -2.06 -7.95
CA THR A 245 5.53 -2.25 -6.63
C THR A 245 6.71 -3.21 -6.72
N GLY A 246 7.49 -3.33 -5.65
CA GLY A 246 8.52 -4.35 -5.51
C GLY A 246 9.87 -3.84 -5.04
N ASN A 247 10.81 -4.78 -4.86
CA ASN A 247 12.10 -4.51 -4.23
C ASN A 247 12.96 -3.48 -4.97
N ALA A 248 12.86 -3.38 -6.29
CA ALA A 248 13.62 -2.38 -7.05
C ALA A 248 13.27 -0.95 -6.61
N GLN A 249 11.98 -0.65 -6.51
CA GLN A 249 11.50 0.63 -6.03
C GLN A 249 11.84 0.84 -4.54
N LYS A 250 11.66 -0.19 -3.68
CA LYS A 250 12.00 -0.14 -2.25
C LYS A 250 13.48 0.19 -2.03
N GLU A 251 14.38 -0.51 -2.71
CA GLU A 251 15.83 -0.27 -2.62
C GLU A 251 16.24 1.10 -3.17
N TRP A 252 15.55 1.56 -4.21
CA TRP A 252 15.76 2.90 -4.73
C TRP A 252 15.32 3.96 -3.69
N VAL A 253 14.14 3.80 -3.06
CA VAL A 253 13.67 4.70 -1.98
C VAL A 253 14.69 4.73 -0.84
N ARG A 254 15.24 3.59 -0.43
CA ARG A 254 16.26 3.54 0.63
C ARG A 254 17.47 4.38 0.28
N LYS A 255 17.98 4.29 -0.96
CA LYS A 255 19.10 5.12 -1.42
C LYS A 255 18.77 6.61 -1.38
N ILE A 256 17.58 6.99 -1.80
CA ILE A 256 17.09 8.38 -1.76
C ILE A 256 17.05 8.89 -0.32
N VAL A 257 16.47 8.11 0.61
CA VAL A 257 16.36 8.50 2.02
C VAL A 257 17.74 8.61 2.69
N ASP A 258 18.64 7.67 2.44
CA ASP A 258 20.00 7.69 2.98
C ASP A 258 20.83 8.90 2.49
N ALA A 259 20.57 9.35 1.27
CA ALA A 259 21.15 10.59 0.75
C ALA A 259 20.49 11.82 1.41
N ALA A 260 19.15 11.82 1.52
CA ALA A 260 18.39 12.94 2.08
C ALA A 260 18.65 13.20 3.57
N LYS A 261 18.91 12.13 4.35
CA LYS A 261 19.32 12.25 5.76
C LYS A 261 20.56 13.14 5.95
N LYS A 262 21.49 13.12 4.98
CA LYS A 262 22.78 13.80 5.01
C LYS A 262 22.79 15.16 4.29
N ASP A 263 21.69 15.49 3.63
CA ASP A 263 21.60 16.68 2.79
C ASP A 263 20.93 17.83 3.54
N ASP A 264 21.74 18.81 3.96
CA ASP A 264 21.27 20.02 4.63
C ASP A 264 20.50 20.98 3.70
N SER A 265 20.51 20.74 2.40
CA SER A 265 19.71 21.51 1.42
C SER A 265 18.26 21.01 1.32
N VAL A 266 17.92 19.89 1.95
CA VAL A 266 16.56 19.36 2.03
C VAL A 266 16.02 19.57 3.44
N ASP A 267 14.97 20.37 3.57
CA ASP A 267 14.21 20.50 4.82
C ASP A 267 13.03 19.55 4.86
N PHE A 268 12.29 19.37 3.76
CA PHE A 268 11.07 18.58 3.73
C PHE A 268 11.15 17.46 2.69
N ILE A 269 10.59 16.31 3.05
CA ILE A 269 10.33 15.20 2.13
C ILE A 269 8.81 15.05 2.04
N ILE A 270 8.31 15.00 0.82
CA ILE A 270 6.91 14.70 0.52
C ILE A 270 6.88 13.46 -0.35
N SER A 271 6.18 12.43 0.09
CA SER A 271 5.92 11.26 -0.74
C SER A 271 4.56 11.39 -1.43
N VAL A 272 4.48 10.93 -2.66
CA VAL A 272 3.29 10.95 -3.49
C VAL A 272 3.09 9.58 -4.11
N ASN A 273 1.92 9.03 -3.97
CA ASN A 273 1.50 7.76 -4.58
C ASN A 273 0.04 7.87 -5.00
N HIS A 274 -0.42 7.02 -5.91
CA HIS A 274 -1.80 7.10 -6.36
C HIS A 274 -2.73 6.40 -5.35
N ARG A 275 -2.64 5.07 -5.16
CA ARG A 275 -3.46 4.37 -4.16
C ARG A 275 -3.07 4.81 -2.76
N PRO A 276 -4.04 5.24 -1.92
CA PRO A 276 -3.73 5.75 -0.59
C PRO A 276 -3.18 4.65 0.34
N ILE A 277 -2.58 5.07 1.45
CA ILE A 277 -2.05 4.15 2.47
C ILE A 277 -3.02 3.91 3.63
N GLN A 278 -4.08 4.69 3.70
CA GLN A 278 -5.16 4.62 4.70
C GLN A 278 -6.40 5.24 4.09
N ALA A 279 -7.56 4.68 4.34
CA ALA A 279 -8.84 5.21 3.89
C ALA A 279 -9.97 4.63 4.74
N GLU A 280 -11.08 5.36 4.87
CA GLU A 280 -12.30 4.92 5.55
C GLU A 280 -13.36 4.39 4.58
N GLN A 281 -13.09 4.51 3.30
CA GLN A 281 -13.93 3.99 2.23
C GLN A 281 -13.07 3.14 1.31
N TYR A 282 -13.64 2.08 0.76
CA TYR A 282 -12.91 1.11 -0.04
C TYR A 282 -11.62 0.67 0.66
N ILE A 283 -11.78 0.30 1.93
CA ILE A 283 -10.66 -0.04 2.84
C ILE A 283 -9.79 -1.19 2.32
N GLY A 284 -10.32 -2.05 1.45
CA GLY A 284 -9.58 -3.10 0.75
C GLY A 284 -8.77 -2.61 -0.45
N ASP A 285 -8.98 -1.37 -0.92
CA ASP A 285 -8.32 -0.82 -2.12
C ASP A 285 -7.30 0.27 -1.78
N ILE A 286 -6.43 -0.02 -0.82
CA ILE A 286 -5.31 0.82 -0.38
C ILE A 286 -3.98 0.13 -0.72
N SER A 287 -2.91 0.90 -0.78
CA SER A 287 -1.56 0.34 -0.94
C SER A 287 -0.96 -0.07 0.40
N THR A 288 -1.22 -1.30 0.82
CA THR A 288 -0.58 -1.89 2.01
C THR A 288 0.93 -1.97 1.83
N TRP A 289 1.42 -2.17 0.61
CA TRP A 289 2.85 -2.20 0.30
C TRP A 289 3.53 -0.84 0.59
N VAL A 290 2.96 0.29 0.13
CA VAL A 290 3.53 1.61 0.47
C VAL A 290 3.46 1.83 1.97
N ARG A 291 2.34 1.50 2.62
CA ARG A 291 2.15 1.68 4.07
C ARG A 291 3.18 0.91 4.89
N ASN A 292 3.38 -0.37 4.59
CA ASN A 292 4.16 -1.28 5.42
C ASN A 292 5.65 -1.30 5.05
N GLU A 293 5.99 -1.07 3.76
CA GLU A 293 7.34 -1.24 3.25
C GLU A 293 8.06 0.07 2.97
N ILE A 294 7.33 1.11 2.56
CA ILE A 294 7.94 2.36 2.11
C ILE A 294 7.86 3.46 3.17
N ILE A 295 6.72 3.63 3.83
CA ILE A 295 6.55 4.66 4.88
C ILE A 295 7.56 4.48 6.02
N PRO A 296 7.85 3.28 6.54
CA PRO A 296 8.90 3.09 7.55
C PRO A 296 10.26 3.62 7.11
N ILE A 297 10.65 3.37 5.84
CA ILE A 297 11.93 3.86 5.30
C ILE A 297 11.94 5.39 5.22
N LEU A 298 10.90 5.98 4.66
CA LEU A 298 10.77 7.43 4.54
C LEU A 298 10.78 8.11 5.92
N SER A 299 10.14 7.48 6.91
CA SER A 299 10.02 8.00 8.28
C SER A 299 11.27 7.81 9.15
N GLU A 300 12.34 7.19 8.63
CA GLU A 300 13.65 7.18 9.30
C GLU A 300 14.28 8.58 9.43
N THR A 301 13.67 9.58 8.81
CA THR A 301 14.08 10.98 8.95
C THR A 301 12.88 11.86 9.29
N PRO A 302 13.00 12.81 10.25
CA PRO A 302 11.92 13.75 10.59
C PRO A 302 11.57 14.73 9.44
N LYS A 303 12.35 14.73 8.35
CA LYS A 303 12.07 15.56 7.16
C LYS A 303 10.84 15.08 6.39
N HIS A 304 10.43 13.80 6.51
CA HIS A 304 9.23 13.26 5.90
C HIS A 304 8.01 13.71 6.71
N VAL A 305 7.24 14.62 6.16
CA VAL A 305 6.13 15.29 6.87
C VAL A 305 4.76 15.00 6.30
N LEU A 306 4.70 14.50 5.06
CA LEU A 306 3.47 14.44 4.31
C LEU A 306 3.51 13.31 3.27
N ASN A 307 2.45 12.51 3.22
CA ASN A 307 2.18 11.55 2.17
C ASN A 307 0.87 11.92 1.46
N TYR A 308 0.89 11.92 0.13
CA TYR A 308 -0.27 12.17 -0.71
C TYR A 308 -0.71 10.93 -1.46
N GLY A 309 -2.02 10.66 -1.44
CA GLY A 309 -2.71 9.69 -2.26
C GLY A 309 -3.86 10.30 -3.06
N GLY A 310 -4.32 9.60 -4.07
CA GLY A 310 -5.51 9.84 -4.88
C GLY A 310 -6.44 8.65 -4.83
N HIS A 311 -6.97 8.23 -6.00
CA HIS A 311 -7.74 7.01 -6.21
C HIS A 311 -9.12 6.98 -5.57
N HIS A 312 -9.23 7.37 -4.31
CA HIS A 312 -10.50 7.61 -3.64
C HIS A 312 -10.92 9.06 -3.89
N HIS A 313 -12.03 9.24 -4.59
CA HIS A 313 -12.44 10.52 -5.17
C HIS A 313 -13.08 11.45 -4.13
N LEU A 314 -12.35 11.74 -3.07
CA LEU A 314 -12.75 12.55 -1.92
C LEU A 314 -11.55 13.29 -1.33
N TYR A 315 -11.81 14.14 -0.35
CA TYR A 315 -10.78 14.67 0.55
C TYR A 315 -10.74 13.86 1.84
N HIS A 316 -9.56 13.41 2.21
CA HIS A 316 -9.31 12.71 3.47
C HIS A 316 -8.02 13.25 4.10
N ARG A 317 -8.04 13.47 5.40
CA ARG A 317 -6.86 13.73 6.20
C ARG A 317 -6.79 12.79 7.37
N GLY A 318 -5.83 11.88 7.31
CA GLY A 318 -5.44 11.02 8.40
C GLY A 318 -4.07 11.38 8.96
N GLN A 319 -3.72 10.72 10.04
CA GLN A 319 -2.39 10.78 10.64
C GLN A 319 -1.99 9.37 11.06
N LEU A 320 -0.83 8.92 10.64
CA LEU A 320 -0.36 7.62 11.10
C LEU A 320 0.07 7.70 12.56
N THR A 321 -0.49 6.84 13.40
CA THR A 321 -0.23 6.85 14.85
C THR A 321 1.24 6.67 15.19
N ASP A 322 1.95 5.83 14.41
CA ASP A 322 3.35 5.47 14.67
C ASP A 322 4.38 6.46 14.10
N TYR A 323 3.95 7.37 13.21
CA TYR A 323 4.83 8.32 12.54
C TYR A 323 4.30 9.74 12.63
N PRO A 324 5.16 10.78 12.76
CA PRO A 324 4.73 12.18 12.75
C PRO A 324 4.43 12.66 11.33
N LEU A 325 3.44 12.02 10.68
CA LEU A 325 3.14 12.11 9.26
C LEU A 325 1.65 12.30 9.05
N TYR A 326 1.27 13.34 8.31
CA TYR A 326 -0.07 13.43 7.73
C TYR A 326 -0.17 12.59 6.47
N HIS A 327 -1.26 11.83 6.34
CA HIS A 327 -1.68 11.19 5.12
C HIS A 327 -2.91 11.90 4.55
N ILE A 328 -2.85 12.27 3.30
CA ILE A 328 -3.91 12.99 2.60
C ILE A 328 -4.36 12.18 1.38
N ILE A 329 -5.67 12.04 1.20
CA ILE A 329 -6.24 11.71 -0.09
C ILE A 329 -6.83 12.99 -0.67
N ASN A 330 -6.48 13.31 -1.90
CA ASN A 330 -7.07 14.43 -2.64
C ASN A 330 -7.34 14.06 -4.11
N GLY A 331 -7.96 12.90 -4.31
CA GLY A 331 -8.45 12.40 -5.60
C GLY A 331 -9.76 13.05 -6.04
N ALA A 332 -10.09 14.20 -5.49
CA ALA A 332 -11.38 14.83 -5.64
C ALA A 332 -11.44 15.89 -6.76
N ALA A 333 -10.68 15.72 -7.84
CA ALA A 333 -10.68 16.66 -8.93
C ALA A 333 -11.78 16.37 -9.95
N SER A 334 -13.04 16.37 -9.49
CA SER A 334 -14.23 16.35 -10.35
C SER A 334 -14.84 14.97 -10.67
N TRP A 335 -14.51 13.95 -9.94
CA TRP A 335 -15.25 12.70 -10.07
C TRP A 335 -16.66 12.82 -9.49
N ASP A 336 -17.56 12.00 -10.00
CA ASP A 336 -19.00 12.10 -9.77
C ASP A 336 -19.53 11.13 -8.71
N GLN A 337 -18.66 10.41 -8.07
CA GLN A 337 -19.01 9.45 -7.04
C GLN A 337 -19.28 10.16 -5.72
N MET A 338 -20.27 9.67 -5.03
CA MET A 338 -20.74 10.21 -3.76
C MET A 338 -20.29 9.22 -2.67
N TRP A 339 -19.05 9.31 -2.28
CA TRP A 339 -18.42 8.32 -1.42
C TRP A 339 -18.68 8.55 0.06
N GLY A 340 -18.97 9.75 0.48
CA GLY A 340 -19.34 10.06 1.86
C GLY A 340 -20.56 9.29 2.39
N MET A 341 -21.32 8.62 1.51
CA MET A 341 -22.43 7.74 1.92
C MET A 341 -22.02 6.28 2.11
N SER A 342 -20.83 5.90 1.72
CA SER A 342 -20.35 4.51 1.72
C SER A 342 -19.16 4.31 2.66
N SER A 343 -19.01 5.14 3.69
CA SER A 343 -17.99 4.92 4.72
C SER A 343 -18.14 3.52 5.30
N GLU A 344 -17.08 2.73 5.21
CA GLU A 344 -17.07 1.33 5.60
C GLU A 344 -16.60 1.15 7.04
N GLN A 345 -15.67 2.00 7.46
CA GLN A 345 -15.07 1.93 8.78
C GLN A 345 -14.59 3.31 9.23
N ASP A 346 -14.88 3.64 10.48
CA ASP A 346 -14.33 4.78 11.19
C ASP A 346 -13.00 4.37 11.85
N TYR A 347 -11.91 5.05 11.49
CA TYR A 347 -10.59 4.82 12.05
C TYR A 347 -10.21 5.92 13.05
N ASP A 348 -9.75 5.51 14.22
CA ASP A 348 -9.34 6.41 15.32
C ASP A 348 -8.27 7.46 14.95
N ASP A 349 -7.50 7.22 13.89
CA ASP A 349 -6.40 8.09 13.44
C ASP A 349 -6.70 8.82 12.12
N VAL A 350 -7.97 8.89 11.74
CA VAL A 350 -8.47 9.70 10.62
C VAL A 350 -9.29 10.85 11.15
N GLN A 351 -8.99 12.06 10.72
CA GLN A 351 -9.62 13.26 11.23
C GLN A 351 -10.70 13.82 10.32
N LYS A 352 -10.60 13.57 9.01
CA LYS A 352 -11.55 14.09 8.03
C LYS A 352 -11.73 13.17 6.85
N THR A 353 -12.99 12.93 6.49
CA THR A 353 -13.40 12.32 5.23
C THR A 353 -14.56 13.13 4.65
N ILE A 354 -14.31 13.87 3.56
CA ILE A 354 -15.24 14.86 2.99
C ILE A 354 -15.39 14.62 1.48
N ASP A 355 -16.60 14.36 1.04
CA ASP A 355 -16.95 14.11 -0.37
C ASP A 355 -17.19 15.43 -1.13
N TYR A 356 -16.16 16.25 -1.30
CA TYR A 356 -16.21 17.48 -2.09
C TYR A 356 -15.06 17.53 -3.10
N TRP A 357 -15.34 18.05 -4.29
CA TRP A 357 -14.31 18.41 -5.25
C TRP A 357 -13.41 19.49 -4.66
N SER A 358 -12.14 19.20 -4.56
CA SER A 358 -11.20 19.99 -3.80
C SER A 358 -9.80 20.02 -4.42
N TYR A 359 -9.05 21.02 -4.02
CA TYR A 359 -7.62 21.18 -4.33
C TYR A 359 -6.90 21.69 -3.09
N GLN A 360 -5.58 21.50 -3.05
CA GLN A 360 -4.77 22.00 -1.95
C GLN A 360 -3.71 23.00 -2.41
N ILE A 361 -3.41 23.96 -1.55
CA ILE A 361 -2.26 24.84 -1.66
C ILE A 361 -1.33 24.51 -0.51
N LEU A 362 -0.12 24.06 -0.85
CA LEU A 362 0.98 23.91 0.10
C LEU A 362 1.84 25.16 0.06
N GLU A 363 2.15 25.70 1.23
CA GLU A 363 3.05 26.81 1.42
C GLU A 363 4.22 26.40 2.31
N PHE A 364 5.44 26.73 1.90
CA PHE A 364 6.68 26.44 2.62
C PHE A 364 7.41 27.72 2.99
N ASP A 365 7.69 27.88 4.28
CA ASP A 365 8.57 28.91 4.84
C ASP A 365 9.84 28.21 5.37
N PHE A 366 10.92 28.29 4.60
CA PHE A 366 12.15 27.57 4.92
C PHE A 366 12.94 28.21 6.08
N ASP A 367 12.77 29.51 6.35
CA ASP A 367 13.37 30.16 7.51
C ASP A 367 12.75 29.66 8.81
N LYS A 368 11.46 29.44 8.82
CA LYS A 368 10.74 28.86 9.95
C LYS A 368 10.75 27.33 9.97
N LYS A 369 11.16 26.69 8.87
CA LYS A 369 10.99 25.26 8.63
C LYS A 369 9.55 24.81 8.80
N GLU A 370 8.62 25.60 8.27
CA GLU A 370 7.18 25.38 8.34
C GLU A 370 6.62 25.04 6.97
N MET A 371 5.84 23.98 6.93
CA MET A 371 4.93 23.62 5.84
C MET A 371 3.50 23.85 6.32
N LYS A 372 2.71 24.54 5.51
CA LYS A 372 1.29 24.75 5.74
C LYS A 372 0.50 24.23 4.53
N ALA A 373 -0.61 23.55 4.80
CA ALA A 373 -1.55 23.09 3.79
C ALA A 373 -2.91 23.74 4.03
N GLU A 374 -3.58 24.17 2.96
CA GLU A 374 -4.95 24.61 2.97
C GLU A 374 -5.72 23.90 1.85
N CYS A 375 -6.84 23.27 2.21
CA CYS A 375 -7.71 22.58 1.29
C CYS A 375 -8.97 23.41 1.02
N TYR A 376 -9.22 23.70 -0.23
CA TYR A 376 -10.38 24.45 -0.69
C TYR A 376 -11.29 23.57 -1.54
N ALA A 377 -12.59 23.73 -1.39
CA ALA A 377 -13.58 22.92 -2.08
C ALA A 377 -14.60 23.78 -2.83
N ILE A 378 -15.13 23.21 -3.91
CA ILE A 378 -16.24 23.77 -4.70
C ILE A 378 -17.54 22.97 -4.56
N GLY A 379 -17.56 22.00 -3.63
CA GLY A 379 -18.70 21.10 -3.41
C GLY A 379 -18.65 19.86 -4.27
N ASN A 380 -19.80 19.31 -4.58
CA ASN A 380 -19.96 18.15 -5.43
C ASN A 380 -21.14 18.35 -6.39
N LYS A 381 -21.60 17.32 -7.10
CA LYS A 381 -22.70 17.43 -8.06
C LYS A 381 -24.04 17.80 -7.42
N GLU A 382 -24.26 17.52 -6.16
CA GLU A 382 -25.51 17.78 -5.43
C GLU A 382 -25.47 19.12 -4.70
N LEU A 383 -24.29 19.54 -4.23
CA LEU A 383 -24.10 20.77 -3.48
C LEU A 383 -22.89 21.55 -4.01
N VAL A 384 -23.13 22.70 -4.60
CA VAL A 384 -22.09 23.64 -5.01
C VAL A 384 -21.80 24.64 -3.90
N VAL A 385 -20.54 24.78 -3.52
CA VAL A 385 -20.05 25.80 -2.58
C VAL A 385 -19.04 26.71 -3.26
N ASP A 386 -18.89 27.94 -2.78
CA ASP A 386 -18.01 28.91 -3.43
C ASP A 386 -16.63 28.94 -2.77
N ASN A 387 -15.80 27.97 -3.15
CA ASN A 387 -14.37 27.97 -2.84
C ASN A 387 -14.07 28.08 -1.32
N ILE A 388 -14.77 27.28 -0.54
CA ILE A 388 -14.67 27.31 0.92
C ILE A 388 -13.40 26.57 1.40
N LEU A 389 -12.81 27.07 2.48
CA LEU A 389 -11.76 26.34 3.20
C LEU A 389 -12.41 25.21 3.98
N ILE A 390 -12.04 23.97 3.66
CA ILE A 390 -12.56 22.77 4.34
C ILE A 390 -11.55 22.17 5.33
N ASP A 391 -10.27 22.46 5.13
CA ASP A 391 -9.22 22.01 6.05
C ASP A 391 -7.97 22.88 5.98
N SER A 392 -7.25 22.96 7.12
CA SER A 392 -5.93 23.61 7.21
C SER A 392 -5.11 22.94 8.29
N PHE A 393 -3.87 22.59 7.98
CA PHE A 393 -2.92 22.02 8.93
C PHE A 393 -1.49 22.49 8.62
N SER A 394 -0.58 22.29 9.58
CA SER A 394 0.82 22.68 9.39
C SER A 394 1.77 21.71 10.08
N ARG A 395 3.02 21.73 9.63
CA ARG A 395 4.15 21.03 10.25
C ARG A 395 5.34 21.99 10.34
N THR A 396 5.90 22.12 11.54
CA THR A 396 7.14 22.87 11.76
C THR A 396 8.20 21.94 12.33
N LEU A 397 9.30 21.77 11.63
CA LEU A 397 10.37 20.86 12.07
C LEU A 397 11.14 21.41 13.27
N GLY A 398 11.46 20.51 14.20
CA GLY A 398 12.26 20.84 15.38
C GLY A 398 11.50 21.51 16.52
N LYS A 399 10.16 21.57 16.48
CA LYS A 399 9.38 21.98 17.65
C LYS A 399 9.47 20.95 18.77
N ALA A 400 9.39 21.42 20.00
CA ALA A 400 9.33 20.55 21.17
C ALA A 400 7.99 19.83 21.23
N ALA A 401 8.02 18.56 21.60
CA ALA A 401 6.83 17.76 21.89
C ALA A 401 6.05 18.30 23.12
N PRO A 402 4.78 17.95 23.26
CA PRO A 402 4.00 18.26 24.47
C PRO A 402 4.63 17.69 25.74
N GLU A 403 4.31 18.31 26.88
CA GLU A 403 4.73 17.79 28.16
C GLU A 403 4.12 16.40 28.40
N LYS A 404 4.87 15.53 29.08
CA LYS A 404 4.44 14.21 29.53
C LYS A 404 3.18 14.33 30.39
N PRO A 405 2.07 13.63 29.99
CA PRO A 405 0.85 13.64 30.79
C PRO A 405 0.97 12.78 32.05
N GLU A 406 0.01 12.98 32.96
CA GLU A 406 -0.22 12.12 34.10
C GLU A 406 -1.61 11.51 34.00
N ILE A 407 -1.76 10.23 34.31
CA ILE A 407 -3.06 9.62 34.58
C ILE A 407 -3.45 10.03 35.99
N LYS A 408 -4.61 10.68 36.15
CA LYS A 408 -5.16 11.04 37.45
C LYS A 408 -5.35 9.80 38.32
N GLU A 409 -5.33 9.97 39.60
CA GLU A 409 -5.44 8.88 40.55
C GLU A 409 -6.65 7.99 40.25
N ILE A 410 -6.39 6.70 40.10
CA ILE A 410 -7.42 5.69 40.07
C ILE A 410 -7.84 5.51 41.54
N THR A 411 -9.08 5.87 41.86
CA THR A 411 -9.57 6.00 43.23
C THR A 411 -9.69 4.68 43.99
N GLU A 412 -9.71 3.56 43.23
CA GLU A 412 -9.84 2.21 43.77
C GLU A 412 -8.84 1.29 43.12
N GLU A 413 -8.12 0.44 43.86
CA GLU A 413 -7.19 -0.55 43.29
C GLU A 413 -7.92 -1.58 42.41
N THR A 414 -9.20 -1.83 42.76
CA THR A 414 -10.09 -2.72 41.99
C THR A 414 -11.28 -1.92 41.48
N ILE A 415 -11.49 -1.97 40.15
CA ILE A 415 -12.57 -1.26 39.48
C ILE A 415 -13.56 -2.22 38.83
N THR A 416 -14.79 -1.76 38.64
CA THR A 416 -15.79 -2.41 37.78
C THR A 416 -16.06 -1.56 36.56
N LEU A 417 -16.32 -2.19 35.42
CA LEU A 417 -16.66 -1.49 34.18
C LEU A 417 -18.17 -1.20 34.09
N PRO A 418 -18.62 -0.07 33.49
CA PRO A 418 -17.79 0.94 32.84
C PRO A 418 -16.99 1.81 33.84
N TYR A 419 -15.77 2.19 33.46
CA TYR A 419 -14.91 3.06 34.23
C TYR A 419 -14.24 4.13 33.37
N THR A 420 -14.20 5.38 33.88
CA THR A 420 -13.62 6.51 33.15
C THR A 420 -12.22 6.85 33.66
N PHE A 421 -11.21 6.61 32.82
CA PHE A 421 -9.84 7.07 33.05
C PHE A 421 -9.71 8.53 32.63
N LYS A 422 -8.89 9.30 33.40
CA LYS A 422 -8.73 10.74 33.20
C LYS A 422 -7.26 11.11 33.13
N GLY A 423 -6.88 11.81 32.07
CA GLY A 423 -5.57 12.43 31.93
C GLY A 423 -5.45 13.76 32.67
N SER A 424 -4.23 14.21 32.91
CA SER A 424 -3.95 15.58 33.31
C SER A 424 -4.32 16.57 32.20
N PRO A 425 -4.56 17.86 32.47
CA PRO A 425 -4.72 18.84 31.40
C PRO A 425 -3.52 18.83 30.45
N TYR A 426 -3.80 18.99 29.14
CA TYR A 426 -2.76 19.14 28.12
C TYR A 426 -1.87 20.36 28.45
N LYS A 427 -0.55 20.18 28.27
CA LYS A 427 0.46 21.22 28.45
C LYS A 427 1.53 21.14 27.39
N THR A 428 1.99 22.30 26.98
CA THR A 428 3.08 22.44 26.00
C THR A 428 3.89 23.69 26.27
N THR A 429 5.14 23.73 25.83
CA THR A 429 6.01 24.93 25.82
C THR A 429 5.90 25.69 24.50
N THR A 430 5.18 25.16 23.52
CA THR A 430 4.89 25.77 22.22
C THR A 430 3.48 26.37 22.20
N ASN A 431 3.07 26.91 21.06
CA ASN A 431 1.69 27.38 20.84
C ASN A 431 0.78 26.30 20.24
N GLU A 432 1.27 25.06 20.11
CA GLU A 432 0.49 23.98 19.53
C GLU A 432 -0.68 23.58 20.42
N GLN A 433 -1.78 23.22 19.78
CA GLN A 433 -2.97 22.75 20.49
C GLN A 433 -2.92 21.22 20.63
N LEU A 434 -3.75 20.68 21.52
CA LEU A 434 -4.00 19.25 21.57
C LEU A 434 -4.64 18.80 20.25
N ASN A 435 -4.13 17.72 19.67
CA ASN A 435 -4.63 17.10 18.46
C ASN A 435 -5.24 15.72 18.75
N SER A 436 -4.49 14.87 19.46
CA SER A 436 -4.93 13.50 19.74
C SER A 436 -4.51 13.04 21.12
N VAL A 437 -5.22 12.04 21.61
CA VAL A 437 -4.91 11.33 22.86
C VAL A 437 -4.87 9.84 22.58
N GLN A 438 -3.84 9.17 23.09
CA GLN A 438 -3.75 7.72 23.05
C GLN A 438 -3.72 7.13 24.45
N TYR A 439 -4.56 6.12 24.67
CA TYR A 439 -4.54 5.26 25.86
C TYR A 439 -4.17 3.84 25.44
N GLN A 440 -3.31 3.20 26.23
CA GLN A 440 -2.99 1.78 26.07
C GLN A 440 -3.15 1.02 27.37
N PHE A 441 -3.73 -0.18 27.27
CA PHE A 441 -3.95 -1.09 28.39
C PHE A 441 -3.26 -2.42 28.09
N SER A 442 -2.55 -2.96 29.08
CA SER A 442 -1.79 -4.21 28.94
C SER A 442 -1.90 -5.04 30.21
N LEU A 443 -1.84 -6.35 30.10
CA LEU A 443 -1.63 -7.28 31.21
C LEU A 443 -0.15 -7.32 31.65
N ASN A 444 0.76 -6.81 30.81
CA ASN A 444 2.20 -6.76 31.06
C ASN A 444 2.66 -5.33 31.38
N GLN A 445 3.45 -5.17 32.43
CA GLN A 445 3.95 -3.85 32.83
C GLN A 445 4.86 -3.19 31.79
N ASP A 446 5.53 -3.97 30.95
CA ASP A 446 6.38 -3.50 29.86
C ASP A 446 5.62 -3.21 28.56
N PHE A 447 4.31 -3.44 28.54
CA PHE A 447 3.46 -3.28 27.36
C PHE A 447 3.92 -4.12 26.16
N SER A 448 4.51 -5.28 26.39
CA SER A 448 4.91 -6.24 25.35
C SER A 448 3.70 -6.77 24.55
N THR A 449 2.53 -6.79 25.16
CA THR A 449 1.24 -6.99 24.49
C THR A 449 0.29 -5.87 24.82
N ILE A 450 -0.57 -5.48 23.89
CA ILE A 450 -1.59 -4.44 24.11
C ILE A 450 -2.96 -5.09 24.02
N GLU A 451 -3.69 -5.08 25.11
CA GLU A 451 -5.04 -5.65 25.19
C GLU A 451 -6.12 -4.67 24.71
N TYR A 452 -5.89 -3.37 24.91
CA TYR A 452 -6.77 -2.33 24.41
C TYR A 452 -5.94 -1.10 24.06
N ASN A 453 -6.14 -0.57 22.86
CA ASN A 453 -5.52 0.65 22.37
C ASN A 453 -6.61 1.55 21.82
N LYS A 454 -6.65 2.79 22.25
CA LYS A 454 -7.59 3.79 21.72
C LYS A 454 -6.84 5.08 21.46
N VAL A 455 -6.89 5.52 20.22
CA VAL A 455 -6.54 6.88 19.81
C VAL A 455 -7.85 7.63 19.64
N ARG A 456 -7.89 8.89 20.03
CA ARG A 456 -9.01 9.77 19.76
C ARG A 456 -8.48 11.15 19.39
N ASP A 457 -8.97 11.68 18.29
CA ASP A 457 -8.65 13.01 17.80
C ASP A 457 -9.63 14.05 18.33
N VAL A 458 -9.19 15.31 18.39
CA VAL A 458 -10.08 16.44 18.77
C VAL A 458 -11.21 16.59 17.77
N GLU A 459 -10.96 16.28 16.51
CA GLU A 459 -11.89 16.39 15.41
C GLU A 459 -11.97 15.05 14.67
N ASP A 460 -13.18 14.62 14.33
CA ASP A 460 -13.44 13.36 13.63
C ASP A 460 -14.65 13.55 12.70
N LEU A 461 -14.37 14.04 11.51
CA LEU A 461 -15.37 14.27 10.46
C LEU A 461 -15.53 13.02 9.62
N TYR A 462 -16.38 12.12 10.07
CA TYR A 462 -16.65 10.84 9.43
C TYR A 462 -17.94 10.84 8.65
N GLY A 463 -17.85 10.59 7.35
CA GLY A 463 -18.95 10.32 6.46
C GLY A 463 -20.15 11.28 6.56
N SER A 464 -21.23 10.91 5.98
CA SER A 464 -22.47 11.66 6.04
C SER A 464 -23.68 10.72 5.94
N THR A 465 -23.64 9.65 6.70
CA THR A 465 -24.67 8.61 6.67
C THR A 465 -26.07 9.20 6.77
N GLY A 466 -26.86 8.99 5.72
CA GLY A 466 -28.24 9.45 5.66
C GLY A 466 -28.43 10.93 5.35
N ASN A 467 -27.37 11.69 5.10
CA ASN A 467 -27.45 13.10 4.70
C ASN A 467 -27.33 13.20 3.16
N PRO A 468 -28.40 13.57 2.44
CA PRO A 468 -28.40 13.66 0.98
C PRO A 468 -27.48 14.77 0.44
N LEU A 469 -27.02 15.69 1.28
CA LEU A 469 -26.09 16.76 0.91
C LEU A 469 -24.62 16.42 1.24
N HIS A 470 -24.35 15.23 1.78
CA HIS A 470 -23.00 14.79 2.14
C HIS A 470 -22.23 15.77 3.04
N ILE A 471 -22.92 16.36 4.01
CA ILE A 471 -22.32 17.25 5.00
C ILE A 471 -21.71 16.38 6.10
N PRO A 472 -20.39 16.44 6.31
CA PRO A 472 -19.72 15.62 7.32
C PRO A 472 -20.20 16.00 8.73
N ILE A 473 -20.20 15.00 9.64
CA ILE A 473 -20.56 15.16 11.05
C ILE A 473 -19.30 14.89 11.88
N ASP A 474 -19.01 15.79 12.82
CA ASP A 474 -17.93 15.58 13.79
C ASP A 474 -18.40 14.64 14.90
N LEU A 475 -17.89 13.42 14.91
CA LEU A 475 -18.21 12.39 15.91
C LEU A 475 -17.60 12.69 17.27
N ASN A 476 -16.60 13.57 17.36
CA ASN A 476 -15.94 13.99 18.59
C ASN A 476 -16.41 15.38 19.08
N GLU A 477 -17.41 15.95 18.44
CA GLU A 477 -17.94 17.25 18.87
C GLU A 477 -18.37 17.23 20.35
N ASN A 478 -17.82 18.16 21.14
CA ASN A 478 -18.06 18.29 22.58
C ASN A 478 -17.58 17.12 23.45
N ILE A 479 -16.71 16.25 22.95
CA ILE A 479 -16.10 15.18 23.72
C ILE A 479 -14.78 15.67 24.34
N ASP A 480 -14.62 15.47 25.66
CA ASP A 480 -13.31 15.65 26.32
C ASP A 480 -12.43 14.43 26.05
N ILE A 481 -11.59 14.50 25.01
CA ILE A 481 -10.73 13.39 24.59
C ILE A 481 -9.62 13.06 25.60
N THR A 482 -9.37 13.91 26.61
CA THR A 482 -8.44 13.60 27.72
C THR A 482 -8.98 12.53 28.66
N GLN A 483 -10.26 12.16 28.51
CA GLN A 483 -10.93 11.13 29.29
C GLN A 483 -11.30 9.95 28.37
N LEU A 484 -11.17 8.76 28.91
CA LEU A 484 -11.56 7.53 28.20
C LEU A 484 -12.41 6.67 29.11
N THR A 485 -13.66 6.44 28.73
CA THR A 485 -14.52 5.44 29.38
C THR A 485 -14.30 4.09 28.72
N ILE A 486 -13.93 3.10 29.51
CA ILE A 486 -13.88 1.70 29.08
C ILE A 486 -15.23 1.10 29.44
N GLU A 487 -15.96 0.69 28.42
CA GLU A 487 -17.27 0.09 28.55
C GLU A 487 -17.20 -1.34 29.11
N LYS A 488 -18.33 -1.85 29.55
CA LYS A 488 -18.46 -3.20 30.09
C LYS A 488 -17.96 -4.22 29.06
N ASN A 489 -17.22 -5.22 29.53
CA ASN A 489 -16.63 -6.33 28.74
C ASN A 489 -15.52 -5.95 27.74
N LYS A 490 -15.12 -4.70 27.63
CA LYS A 490 -13.96 -4.31 26.76
C LYS A 490 -12.62 -4.75 27.36
N LEU A 491 -12.54 -4.97 28.69
CA LEU A 491 -11.42 -5.63 29.35
C LEU A 491 -11.97 -6.85 30.12
N ILE A 492 -11.24 -7.95 30.11
CA ILE A 492 -11.55 -9.15 30.89
C ILE A 492 -11.16 -8.94 32.35
N ASN A 493 -11.62 -9.81 33.27
CA ASN A 493 -11.13 -9.78 34.65
C ASN A 493 -9.62 -10.01 34.70
N GLY A 494 -8.91 -9.17 35.44
CA GLY A 494 -7.46 -9.27 35.57
C GLY A 494 -6.81 -8.00 36.06
N THR A 495 -5.51 -8.07 36.27
CA THR A 495 -4.68 -6.90 36.67
C THR A 495 -4.05 -6.29 35.45
N TYR A 496 -4.30 -5.02 35.22
CA TYR A 496 -3.87 -4.24 34.07
C TYR A 496 -2.91 -3.14 34.44
N TYR A 497 -2.16 -2.76 33.43
CA TYR A 497 -1.35 -1.53 33.41
C TYR A 497 -1.90 -0.61 32.35
N VAL A 498 -2.01 0.69 32.66
CA VAL A 498 -2.48 1.73 31.75
C VAL A 498 -1.43 2.82 31.61
N ARG A 499 -1.26 3.31 30.37
CA ARG A 499 -0.47 4.51 30.05
C ARG A 499 -1.19 5.35 29.02
N MET A 500 -0.84 6.63 28.96
CA MET A 500 -1.39 7.56 27.97
C MET A 500 -0.34 8.52 27.46
N ARG A 501 -0.59 9.12 26.30
CA ARG A 501 0.21 10.22 25.74
C ARG A 501 -0.66 11.19 24.97
N TYR A 502 -0.14 12.40 24.77
CA TYR A 502 -0.78 13.48 24.01
C TYR A 502 -0.02 13.74 22.72
N ARG A 503 -0.74 14.02 21.64
CA ARG A 503 -0.22 14.50 20.37
C ARG A 503 -0.68 15.92 20.13
N ASP A 504 0.24 16.78 19.70
CA ASP A 504 -0.09 18.16 19.35
C ASP A 504 -0.45 18.32 17.85
N THR A 505 -0.91 19.51 17.49
CA THR A 505 -1.22 19.87 16.09
C THR A 505 0.01 19.89 15.16
N ASN A 506 1.22 19.82 15.72
CA ASN A 506 2.46 19.64 14.98
C ASN A 506 2.87 18.16 14.82
N MET A 507 1.99 17.22 15.16
CA MET A 507 2.20 15.77 15.05
C MET A 507 3.24 15.17 16.00
N GLU A 508 3.69 15.91 17.01
CA GLU A 508 4.64 15.40 17.98
C GLU A 508 3.91 14.73 19.16
N TRP A 509 4.29 13.47 19.44
CA TRP A 509 3.83 12.78 20.64
C TRP A 509 4.64 13.18 21.87
N SER A 510 3.96 13.41 22.98
CA SER A 510 4.63 13.46 24.29
C SER A 510 5.27 12.10 24.63
N GLU A 511 6.15 12.09 25.63
CA GLU A 511 6.48 10.83 26.29
C GLU A 511 5.22 10.18 26.88
N TRP A 512 5.25 8.85 27.03
CA TRP A 512 4.21 8.14 27.75
C TRP A 512 4.15 8.56 29.21
N SER A 513 2.95 8.67 29.77
CA SER A 513 2.74 8.84 31.20
C SER A 513 3.43 7.75 32.02
N ASP A 514 3.64 7.98 33.28
CA ASP A 514 3.95 6.90 34.21
C ASP A 514 2.81 5.87 34.20
N THR A 515 3.19 4.60 34.21
CA THR A 515 2.26 3.48 34.21
C THR A 515 1.47 3.44 35.53
N ARG A 516 0.14 3.22 35.46
CA ARG A 516 -0.72 2.95 36.59
C ARG A 516 -1.24 1.53 36.55
N GLN A 517 -1.22 0.84 37.66
CA GLN A 517 -1.77 -0.51 37.84
C GLN A 517 -3.17 -0.45 38.45
N PHE A 518 -4.07 -1.33 38.00
CA PHE A 518 -5.41 -1.53 38.58
C PHE A 518 -5.90 -2.94 38.29
N THR A 519 -6.95 -3.39 38.98
CA THR A 519 -7.58 -4.68 38.72
C THR A 519 -9.02 -4.48 38.26
N VAL A 520 -9.43 -5.23 37.20
CA VAL A 520 -10.80 -5.29 36.73
C VAL A 520 -11.48 -6.52 37.34
N GLU A 521 -12.64 -6.31 38.00
CA GLU A 521 -13.52 -7.37 38.46
C GLU A 521 -14.96 -7.15 37.99
N GLY A 522 -15.75 -8.20 37.95
CA GLY A 522 -17.15 -8.13 37.48
C GLY A 522 -17.32 -8.02 35.96
N SER A 523 -16.27 -8.27 35.20
CA SER A 523 -16.29 -8.37 33.73
C SER A 523 -16.27 -9.84 33.30
N ILE A 524 -16.11 -10.11 31.99
CA ILE A 524 -15.95 -11.46 31.48
C ILE A 524 -14.65 -12.08 31.97
N ALA A 525 -14.68 -13.41 32.22
CA ALA A 525 -13.54 -14.10 32.84
C ALA A 525 -12.41 -14.45 31.83
N GLY A 526 -12.65 -14.31 30.53
CA GLY A 526 -11.68 -14.58 29.48
C GLY A 526 -12.12 -14.04 28.14
N LYS A 527 -11.24 -14.09 27.14
CA LYS A 527 -11.53 -13.61 25.77
C LYS A 527 -12.64 -14.44 25.12
N PRO A 528 -13.70 -13.81 24.57
CA PRO A 528 -14.74 -14.51 23.85
C PRO A 528 -14.21 -15.40 22.74
N SER A 529 -14.74 -16.60 22.62
CA SER A 529 -14.30 -17.55 21.60
C SER A 529 -15.41 -18.53 21.23
N ILE A 530 -15.35 -19.05 20.02
CA ILE A 530 -16.17 -20.16 19.54
C ILE A 530 -15.28 -21.28 19.02
N SER A 531 -15.81 -22.50 18.96
CA SER A 531 -15.15 -23.64 18.33
C SER A 531 -16.18 -24.60 17.74
N ILE A 532 -15.82 -25.27 16.67
CA ILE A 532 -16.63 -26.30 15.99
C ILE A 532 -15.81 -27.58 16.01
N THR A 533 -16.41 -28.69 16.47
CA THR A 533 -15.69 -29.95 16.57
C THR A 533 -15.51 -30.59 15.20
N ASP A 534 -16.61 -30.62 14.41
CA ASP A 534 -16.61 -31.21 13.07
C ASP A 534 -16.72 -30.11 12.01
N THR A 535 -15.63 -29.86 11.32
CA THR A 535 -15.54 -28.83 10.28
C THR A 535 -16.07 -29.25 8.91
N SER A 536 -16.51 -30.52 8.79
CA SER A 536 -17.18 -31.03 7.59
C SER A 536 -18.34 -31.93 8.02
N VAL A 537 -19.57 -31.56 7.67
CA VAL A 537 -20.81 -32.23 8.06
C VAL A 537 -21.71 -32.53 6.85
N THR A 538 -22.57 -33.52 6.95
CA THR A 538 -23.54 -33.78 5.88
C THR A 538 -24.75 -32.84 5.97
N PRO A 539 -25.39 -32.47 4.82
CA PRO A 539 -26.60 -31.64 4.83
C PRO A 539 -27.67 -32.23 5.76
N GLY A 540 -28.25 -31.36 6.61
CA GLY A 540 -29.26 -31.77 7.60
C GLY A 540 -28.69 -32.34 8.90
N GLU A 541 -27.39 -32.56 9.00
CA GLU A 541 -26.71 -32.94 10.24
C GLU A 541 -26.63 -31.77 11.23
N THR A 542 -26.55 -32.12 12.51
CA THR A 542 -26.43 -31.09 13.56
C THR A 542 -25.00 -30.63 13.71
N ILE A 543 -24.78 -29.34 13.51
CA ILE A 543 -23.52 -28.66 13.76
C ILE A 543 -23.57 -28.11 15.19
N THR A 544 -22.63 -28.54 16.02
CA THR A 544 -22.51 -28.04 17.40
C THR A 544 -21.38 -26.99 17.46
N ILE A 545 -21.75 -25.78 17.87
CA ILE A 545 -20.82 -24.67 18.11
C ILE A 545 -20.72 -24.46 19.61
N ASP A 546 -19.54 -24.70 20.15
CA ASP A 546 -19.21 -24.40 21.53
C ASP A 546 -18.74 -22.94 21.64
N TYR A 547 -19.18 -22.23 22.68
CA TYR A 547 -18.75 -20.85 22.92
C TYR A 547 -18.37 -20.62 24.37
N LYS A 548 -17.44 -19.69 24.60
CA LYS A 548 -16.94 -19.32 25.91
C LYS A 548 -16.84 -17.81 26.03
N TYR A 549 -17.11 -17.32 27.25
CA TYR A 549 -16.97 -15.91 27.64
C TYR A 549 -17.81 -14.94 26.82
N ALA A 550 -18.95 -15.37 26.28
CA ALA A 550 -19.91 -14.47 25.68
C ALA A 550 -20.39 -13.43 26.71
N PRO A 551 -20.58 -12.15 26.34
CA PRO A 551 -21.06 -11.10 27.24
C PRO A 551 -22.44 -11.45 27.80
N GLU A 552 -22.59 -11.38 29.12
CA GLU A 552 -23.86 -11.69 29.81
C GLU A 552 -24.81 -10.49 29.77
N GLY A 553 -26.06 -10.74 29.42
CA GLY A 553 -27.13 -9.73 29.45
C GLY A 553 -27.07 -8.67 28.33
N GLN A 554 -26.31 -8.93 27.28
CA GLN A 554 -26.12 -8.04 26.12
C GLN A 554 -26.55 -8.68 24.80
N ASN A 555 -27.45 -9.63 24.76
CA ASN A 555 -27.93 -10.24 23.52
C ASN A 555 -26.82 -10.64 22.53
N ALA A 556 -25.66 -11.09 23.04
CA ALA A 556 -24.60 -11.62 22.19
C ALA A 556 -25.14 -12.82 21.40
N TRP A 557 -24.70 -12.97 20.17
CA TRP A 557 -25.27 -13.98 19.27
C TRP A 557 -24.21 -14.60 18.35
N ILE A 558 -24.45 -15.84 17.95
CA ILE A 558 -23.65 -16.53 16.96
C ILE A 558 -24.37 -16.46 15.62
N GLY A 559 -23.69 -15.91 14.61
CA GLY A 559 -24.11 -15.89 13.22
C GLY A 559 -23.35 -16.89 12.38
N ILE A 560 -24.03 -17.49 11.40
CA ILE A 560 -23.45 -18.34 10.36
C ILE A 560 -23.68 -17.66 9.03
N TYR A 561 -22.62 -17.51 8.27
CA TYR A 561 -22.60 -16.88 6.95
C TYR A 561 -21.97 -17.83 5.93
N ARG A 562 -22.33 -17.71 4.67
CA ARG A 562 -21.59 -18.38 3.60
C ARG A 562 -20.21 -17.71 3.49
N LYS A 563 -19.21 -18.47 3.14
CA LYS A 563 -17.88 -17.94 2.90
C LYS A 563 -17.95 -16.84 1.81
N GLY A 564 -17.28 -15.71 2.04
CA GLY A 564 -17.34 -14.53 1.17
C GLY A 564 -18.50 -13.57 1.44
N GLU A 565 -19.49 -13.95 2.26
CA GLU A 565 -20.50 -13.01 2.74
C GLU A 565 -19.96 -12.23 3.94
N GLU A 566 -20.16 -10.91 3.94
CA GLU A 566 -19.76 -10.07 5.07
C GLU A 566 -20.97 -9.73 5.97
N PRO A 567 -20.84 -9.92 7.29
CA PRO A 567 -21.85 -9.45 8.24
C PRO A 567 -22.14 -7.96 8.02
N HIS A 568 -23.33 -7.53 8.35
CA HIS A 568 -23.86 -6.20 8.07
C HIS A 568 -24.25 -5.95 6.60
N SER A 569 -23.51 -6.47 5.62
CA SER A 569 -23.86 -6.33 4.19
C SER A 569 -24.95 -7.31 3.75
N VAL A 570 -24.98 -8.49 4.38
CA VAL A 570 -26.01 -9.53 4.13
C VAL A 570 -26.54 -10.06 5.45
N LEU A 571 -27.76 -10.63 5.40
CA LEU A 571 -28.34 -11.32 6.55
C LEU A 571 -27.61 -12.66 6.77
N SER A 572 -27.37 -13.00 8.04
CA SER A 572 -26.82 -14.30 8.40
C SER A 572 -27.71 -15.45 7.90
N TYR A 573 -27.10 -16.52 7.39
CA TYR A 573 -27.80 -17.72 6.94
C TYR A 573 -28.58 -18.39 8.10
N LYS A 574 -27.95 -18.48 9.28
CA LYS A 574 -28.55 -18.89 10.56
C LYS A 574 -27.95 -18.03 11.69
N TRP A 575 -28.74 -17.86 12.74
CA TRP A 575 -28.26 -17.18 13.94
C TRP A 575 -29.02 -17.58 15.20
N LYS A 576 -28.41 -17.41 16.36
CA LYS A 576 -29.03 -17.59 17.68
C LYS A 576 -28.32 -16.71 18.72
N TYR A 577 -29.12 -16.18 19.67
CA TYR A 577 -28.55 -15.53 20.85
C TYR A 577 -27.91 -16.55 21.81
N THR A 578 -26.80 -16.14 22.45
CA THR A 578 -26.17 -16.96 23.49
C THR A 578 -26.96 -16.86 24.79
N PRO A 579 -27.46 -17.98 25.35
CA PRO A 579 -28.29 -17.95 26.56
C PRO A 579 -27.48 -17.75 27.86
N ALA A 580 -26.16 -17.88 27.81
CA ALA A 580 -25.25 -17.77 28.94
C ALA A 580 -23.85 -17.37 28.46
N GLN A 581 -22.91 -17.11 29.39
CA GLN A 581 -21.53 -16.77 29.06
C GLN A 581 -20.76 -17.91 28.35
N SER A 582 -21.14 -19.14 28.56
CA SER A 582 -20.54 -20.31 27.90
C SER A 582 -21.56 -21.42 27.71
N GLY A 583 -21.40 -22.17 26.66
CA GLY A 583 -22.30 -23.28 26.35
C GLY A 583 -22.06 -23.85 24.96
N SER A 584 -23.04 -24.64 24.50
CA SER A 584 -23.05 -25.23 23.16
C SER A 584 -24.35 -24.86 22.46
N MET A 585 -24.29 -24.56 21.18
CA MET A 585 -25.46 -24.24 20.34
C MET A 585 -25.48 -25.14 19.12
N ASN A 586 -26.67 -25.64 18.82
CA ASN A 586 -26.88 -26.54 17.71
C ASN A 586 -27.53 -25.82 16.55
N PHE A 587 -26.97 -25.99 15.34
CA PHE A 587 -27.50 -25.49 14.09
C PHE A 587 -27.71 -26.67 13.11
N THR A 588 -28.58 -26.48 12.15
CA THR A 588 -28.78 -27.43 11.06
C THR A 588 -28.84 -26.68 9.76
N ILE A 589 -28.03 -27.10 8.78
CA ILE A 589 -27.92 -26.51 7.45
C ILE A 589 -28.17 -27.63 6.43
N ASP A 590 -29.14 -27.41 5.53
CA ASP A 590 -29.47 -28.36 4.49
C ASP A 590 -28.81 -28.10 3.15
N GLU A 591 -28.24 -26.90 2.99
CA GLU A 591 -27.58 -26.44 1.76
C GLU A 591 -26.09 -26.75 1.80
N THR A 592 -25.62 -27.47 0.79
CA THR A 592 -24.19 -27.74 0.59
C THR A 592 -23.46 -26.47 0.24
N ASN A 593 -22.52 -26.04 1.07
CA ASN A 593 -21.67 -24.89 0.84
C ASN A 593 -20.56 -24.79 1.90
N GLU A 594 -19.61 -23.87 1.70
CA GLU A 594 -18.67 -23.46 2.74
C GLU A 594 -19.25 -22.30 3.55
N TYR A 595 -19.12 -22.39 4.86
CA TYR A 595 -19.67 -21.45 5.82
C TYR A 595 -18.59 -21.02 6.82
N TYR A 596 -18.84 -19.95 7.52
CA TYR A 596 -18.14 -19.64 8.77
C TYR A 596 -19.13 -19.24 9.86
N ALA A 597 -18.76 -19.52 11.09
CA ALA A 597 -19.46 -19.05 12.27
C ALA A 597 -18.65 -17.98 12.98
N VAL A 598 -19.31 -17.01 13.59
CA VAL A 598 -18.69 -15.94 14.35
C VAL A 598 -19.61 -15.48 15.49
N LEU A 599 -19.03 -15.07 16.63
CA LEU A 599 -19.75 -14.54 17.78
C LEU A 599 -19.73 -13.01 17.73
N PHE A 600 -20.92 -12.41 17.86
CA PHE A 600 -21.12 -10.97 17.87
C PHE A 600 -21.47 -10.44 19.25
N GLU A 601 -21.08 -9.18 19.51
CA GLU A 601 -21.45 -8.43 20.69
C GLU A 601 -22.82 -7.77 20.48
N ASP A 602 -23.70 -7.84 21.47
CA ASP A 602 -24.91 -7.01 21.62
C ASP A 602 -25.71 -6.89 20.31
N GLU A 603 -26.77 -7.22 20.02
CA GLU A 603 -27.61 -7.14 18.79
C GLU A 603 -26.93 -6.50 17.51
N GLY A 604 -25.64 -6.11 17.63
CA GLY A 604 -24.82 -5.49 16.58
C GLY A 604 -24.01 -6.50 15.79
N TYR A 605 -23.16 -6.01 14.89
CA TYR A 605 -22.27 -6.81 14.03
C TYR A 605 -20.80 -6.69 14.43
N THR A 606 -20.52 -6.24 15.67
CA THR A 606 -19.15 -6.24 16.21
C THR A 606 -18.73 -7.68 16.52
N GLU A 607 -17.80 -8.20 15.74
CA GLU A 607 -17.23 -9.55 15.94
C GLU A 607 -16.34 -9.56 17.19
N ILE A 608 -16.59 -10.49 18.10
CA ILE A 608 -15.84 -10.66 19.35
C ILE A 608 -15.13 -12.02 19.44
N SER A 609 -15.22 -12.85 18.40
CA SER A 609 -14.43 -14.06 18.22
C SER A 609 -13.79 -14.09 16.83
N GLU A 610 -12.85 -14.99 16.63
CA GLU A 610 -12.40 -15.35 15.29
C GLU A 610 -13.51 -16.04 14.51
N ARG A 611 -13.51 -15.88 13.18
CA ARG A 611 -14.40 -16.63 12.26
C ARG A 611 -13.90 -18.07 12.15
N ILE A 612 -14.76 -19.05 12.43
CA ILE A 612 -14.41 -20.46 12.33
C ILE A 612 -15.04 -21.04 11.06
N PRO A 613 -14.26 -21.38 10.04
CA PRO A 613 -14.77 -21.95 8.80
C PRO A 613 -15.20 -23.42 8.98
N PHE A 614 -16.25 -23.85 8.25
CA PHE A 614 -16.69 -25.23 8.16
C PHE A 614 -17.42 -25.48 6.84
N TYR A 615 -17.54 -26.77 6.44
CA TYR A 615 -18.17 -27.16 5.19
C TYR A 615 -19.41 -28.03 5.45
N VAL A 616 -20.48 -27.81 4.68
CA VAL A 616 -21.70 -28.64 4.69
C VAL A 616 -21.78 -29.34 3.34
N GLY A 617 -21.72 -30.68 3.36
CA GLY A 617 -21.76 -31.54 2.18
C GLY A 617 -20.39 -31.90 1.61
N PRO A 618 -20.36 -32.71 0.53
CA PRO A 618 -19.12 -32.98 -0.18
C PRO A 618 -18.63 -31.73 -0.90
N GLU A 619 -17.33 -31.47 -0.82
CA GLU A 619 -16.73 -30.34 -1.51
C GLU A 619 -16.87 -30.40 -3.03
N PRO A 620 -17.24 -29.29 -3.71
CA PRO A 620 -17.22 -29.22 -5.17
C PRO A 620 -15.86 -29.60 -5.73
N GLN A 621 -15.85 -30.35 -6.81
CA GLN A 621 -14.63 -30.73 -7.53
C GLN A 621 -14.73 -30.26 -8.96
N ILE A 622 -13.64 -29.71 -9.50
CA ILE A 622 -13.48 -29.38 -10.90
C ILE A 622 -12.18 -29.98 -11.44
N SER A 623 -12.20 -30.43 -12.66
CA SER A 623 -11.02 -31.02 -13.29
C SER A 623 -11.02 -30.84 -14.80
N LEU A 624 -9.83 -30.84 -15.37
CA LEU A 624 -9.58 -30.92 -16.81
C LEU A 624 -9.06 -32.31 -17.15
N GLU A 625 -9.30 -32.79 -18.36
CA GLU A 625 -8.75 -34.06 -18.84
C GLU A 625 -7.21 -33.99 -18.94
N LYS A 626 -6.68 -32.81 -19.23
CA LYS A 626 -5.25 -32.52 -19.32
C LYS A 626 -4.97 -31.07 -18.93
N SER A 627 -3.72 -30.71 -18.69
CA SER A 627 -3.27 -29.35 -18.33
C SER A 627 -2.66 -28.59 -19.50
N GLU A 628 -2.50 -29.22 -20.68
CA GLU A 628 -1.90 -28.62 -21.87
C GLU A 628 -2.81 -28.84 -23.06
N PHE A 629 -3.17 -27.77 -23.74
CA PHE A 629 -4.08 -27.76 -24.88
C PHE A 629 -3.42 -27.12 -26.10
N GLU A 630 -3.79 -27.58 -27.30
CA GLU A 630 -3.38 -26.95 -28.57
C GLU A 630 -4.30 -25.74 -28.86
N GLU A 631 -3.83 -24.79 -29.64
CA GLU A 631 -4.69 -23.70 -30.12
C GLU A 631 -5.91 -24.22 -30.91
N GLY A 632 -7.09 -23.73 -30.55
CA GLY A 632 -8.36 -24.14 -31.15
C GLY A 632 -8.95 -25.44 -30.60
N GLU A 633 -8.36 -25.99 -29.56
CA GLU A 633 -8.88 -27.19 -28.87
C GLU A 633 -9.99 -26.82 -27.88
N ASP A 634 -11.00 -27.67 -27.76
CA ASP A 634 -12.09 -27.47 -26.82
C ASP A 634 -11.61 -27.64 -25.36
N ILE A 635 -11.88 -26.66 -24.50
CA ILE A 635 -11.61 -26.77 -23.06
C ILE A 635 -12.86 -27.36 -22.38
N VAL A 636 -12.79 -28.65 -22.09
CA VAL A 636 -13.88 -29.39 -21.44
C VAL A 636 -13.57 -29.56 -19.95
N VAL A 637 -14.41 -28.97 -19.12
CA VAL A 637 -14.32 -29.05 -17.66
C VAL A 637 -15.30 -30.09 -17.13
N THR A 638 -14.83 -31.00 -16.30
CA THR A 638 -15.68 -31.93 -15.54
C THR A 638 -15.84 -31.40 -14.13
N TYR A 639 -17.07 -31.36 -13.63
CA TYR A 639 -17.36 -30.95 -12.26
C TYR A 639 -18.23 -31.99 -11.54
N SER A 640 -18.09 -32.08 -10.22
CA SER A 640 -18.90 -32.93 -9.36
C SER A 640 -19.02 -32.32 -7.96
N ASN A 641 -20.00 -32.83 -7.21
CA ASN A 641 -20.33 -32.37 -5.85
C ASN A 641 -20.71 -30.88 -5.77
N ALA A 642 -21.14 -30.26 -6.86
CA ALA A 642 -21.58 -28.87 -6.83
C ALA A 642 -22.84 -28.75 -5.95
N PRO A 643 -23.09 -27.66 -5.21
CA PRO A 643 -24.23 -27.47 -4.32
C PRO A 643 -25.60 -27.52 -5.01
N GLY A 644 -25.66 -27.42 -6.33
CA GLY A 644 -26.88 -27.40 -7.10
C GLY A 644 -27.61 -26.07 -7.12
N LEU A 645 -26.89 -24.99 -6.91
CA LEU A 645 -27.42 -23.63 -6.97
C LEU A 645 -27.49 -23.18 -8.43
N LYS A 646 -28.56 -22.47 -8.80
CA LYS A 646 -28.83 -22.12 -10.20
C LYS A 646 -27.76 -21.20 -10.81
N ASN A 647 -27.18 -20.35 -9.96
CA ASN A 647 -26.23 -19.33 -10.37
C ASN A 647 -24.77 -19.70 -10.04
N ASP A 648 -24.52 -20.97 -9.76
CA ASP A 648 -23.14 -21.46 -9.70
C ASP A 648 -22.59 -21.56 -11.10
N TRP A 649 -21.32 -21.18 -11.26
CA TRP A 649 -20.70 -21.08 -12.57
C TRP A 649 -19.21 -21.43 -12.54
N ILE A 650 -18.66 -21.77 -13.68
CA ILE A 650 -17.24 -22.01 -13.85
C ILE A 650 -16.72 -21.01 -14.89
N GLY A 651 -15.61 -20.36 -14.60
CA GLY A 651 -14.97 -19.38 -15.47
C GLY A 651 -13.49 -19.66 -15.72
N ILE A 652 -13.00 -19.28 -16.92
CA ILE A 652 -11.60 -19.31 -17.31
C ILE A 652 -11.07 -17.88 -17.31
N TYR A 653 -9.89 -17.70 -16.73
CA TYR A 653 -9.16 -16.45 -16.66
C TYR A 653 -7.71 -16.65 -17.09
N LYS A 654 -7.07 -15.60 -17.58
CA LYS A 654 -5.61 -15.61 -17.73
C LYS A 654 -4.96 -15.64 -16.35
N ARG A 655 -3.79 -16.22 -16.28
CA ARG A 655 -3.02 -16.20 -15.02
C ARG A 655 -2.64 -14.77 -14.68
N GLY A 656 -2.75 -14.43 -13.41
CA GLY A 656 -2.57 -13.08 -12.89
C GLY A 656 -3.87 -12.27 -12.77
N GLU A 657 -4.92 -12.66 -13.48
CA GLU A 657 -6.23 -11.99 -13.35
C GLU A 657 -6.91 -12.36 -12.03
N VAL A 658 -7.61 -11.39 -11.47
CA VAL A 658 -8.34 -11.53 -10.19
C VAL A 658 -9.84 -11.45 -10.45
N PRO A 659 -10.57 -12.59 -10.35
CA PRO A 659 -12.01 -12.59 -10.51
C PRO A 659 -12.71 -11.61 -9.56
N GLY A 660 -13.70 -10.87 -10.09
CA GLY A 660 -14.46 -9.89 -9.31
C GLY A 660 -13.89 -8.48 -9.32
N THR A 661 -12.77 -8.27 -9.98
CA THR A 661 -12.19 -6.95 -10.28
C THR A 661 -12.62 -6.48 -11.68
N SER A 662 -11.84 -5.61 -12.33
CA SER A 662 -12.02 -5.25 -13.74
C SER A 662 -11.77 -6.41 -14.71
N ASP A 663 -11.14 -7.48 -14.24
CA ASP A 663 -10.80 -8.65 -15.05
C ASP A 663 -12.04 -9.47 -15.40
N THR A 664 -12.28 -9.64 -16.69
CA THR A 664 -13.39 -10.42 -17.19
C THR A 664 -12.92 -11.81 -17.58
N SER A 665 -13.72 -12.84 -17.26
CA SER A 665 -13.42 -14.21 -17.68
C SER A 665 -13.34 -14.29 -19.21
N ASP A 666 -12.33 -14.98 -19.73
CA ASP A 666 -12.19 -15.26 -21.17
C ASP A 666 -13.31 -16.21 -21.67
N SER A 667 -13.83 -17.05 -20.80
CA SER A 667 -15.00 -17.90 -21.06
C SER A 667 -15.63 -18.37 -19.76
N TRP A 668 -16.94 -18.51 -19.72
CA TRP A 668 -17.66 -18.97 -18.53
C TRP A 668 -19.04 -19.53 -18.88
N ASP A 669 -19.62 -20.39 -18.02
CA ASP A 669 -21.00 -20.83 -18.11
C ASP A 669 -21.57 -21.21 -16.73
N TYR A 670 -22.89 -21.10 -16.59
CA TYR A 670 -23.62 -21.53 -15.40
C TYR A 670 -23.80 -23.05 -15.38
N LEU A 671 -23.77 -23.63 -14.16
CA LEU A 671 -24.10 -25.06 -13.95
C LEU A 671 -25.60 -25.33 -14.03
N GLY A 672 -26.43 -24.27 -13.99
CA GLY A 672 -27.87 -24.37 -14.13
C GLY A 672 -28.58 -25.13 -13.02
N GLY A 673 -27.91 -25.34 -11.88
CA GLY A 673 -28.40 -26.11 -10.75
C GLY A 673 -28.07 -27.63 -10.81
N ASN A 674 -27.21 -28.05 -11.72
CA ASN A 674 -26.70 -29.41 -11.77
C ASN A 674 -25.58 -29.60 -10.72
N THR A 675 -25.54 -30.76 -10.10
CA THR A 675 -24.55 -31.14 -9.07
C THR A 675 -23.31 -31.81 -9.65
N GLU A 676 -23.39 -32.30 -10.88
CA GLU A 676 -22.28 -32.93 -11.61
C GLU A 676 -22.51 -32.80 -13.11
N GLY A 677 -21.46 -32.85 -13.89
CA GLY A 677 -21.51 -32.74 -15.34
C GLY A 677 -20.23 -32.36 -16.01
N THR A 678 -20.38 -31.99 -17.28
CA THR A 678 -19.29 -31.42 -18.08
C THR A 678 -19.73 -30.12 -18.75
N LEU A 679 -18.82 -29.15 -18.88
CA LEU A 679 -19.01 -27.92 -19.63
C LEU A 679 -17.90 -27.79 -20.69
N THR A 680 -18.25 -27.35 -21.89
CA THR A 680 -17.27 -26.90 -22.87
C THR A 680 -17.25 -25.39 -22.82
N LEU A 681 -16.21 -24.83 -22.19
CA LEU A 681 -16.15 -23.40 -21.92
C LEU A 681 -15.57 -22.57 -23.06
N ALA A 682 -14.52 -23.04 -23.72
CA ALA A 682 -13.89 -22.32 -24.80
C ALA A 682 -13.42 -23.22 -25.93
N LYS A 683 -13.41 -22.67 -27.18
CA LYS A 683 -12.91 -23.34 -28.38
C LYS A 683 -11.71 -22.66 -28.99
N ASP A 684 -11.46 -21.39 -28.67
CA ASP A 684 -10.48 -20.56 -29.38
C ASP A 684 -9.72 -19.65 -28.38
N LEU A 685 -9.22 -20.21 -27.26
CA LEU A 685 -8.34 -19.44 -26.38
C LEU A 685 -7.01 -19.16 -27.08
N PRO A 686 -6.50 -17.93 -27.03
CA PRO A 686 -5.15 -17.60 -27.50
C PRO A 686 -4.06 -18.40 -26.79
N LYS A 687 -2.86 -18.45 -27.36
CA LYS A 687 -1.69 -19.01 -26.67
C LYS A 687 -1.47 -18.28 -25.35
N GLY A 688 -1.35 -19.02 -24.26
CA GLY A 688 -1.15 -18.43 -22.96
C GLY A 688 -1.26 -19.43 -21.81
N TYR A 689 -1.13 -18.87 -20.62
CA TYR A 689 -1.33 -19.57 -19.37
C TYR A 689 -2.65 -19.13 -18.76
N TYR A 690 -3.42 -20.09 -18.27
CA TYR A 690 -4.77 -19.88 -17.79
C TYR A 690 -5.01 -20.59 -16.45
N PHE A 691 -6.06 -20.17 -15.76
CA PHE A 691 -6.68 -20.96 -14.71
C PHE A 691 -8.20 -21.00 -14.91
N LEU A 692 -8.82 -22.01 -14.37
CA LEU A 692 -10.26 -22.05 -14.22
C LEU A 692 -10.60 -22.20 -12.74
N ASN A 693 -11.75 -21.68 -12.36
CA ASN A 693 -12.28 -21.90 -11.03
C ASN A 693 -13.82 -21.98 -11.03
N TYR A 694 -14.32 -22.56 -9.96
CA TYR A 694 -15.74 -22.67 -9.64
C TYR A 694 -16.14 -21.51 -8.75
N PHE A 695 -17.29 -20.89 -9.04
CA PHE A 695 -17.82 -19.73 -8.34
C PHE A 695 -19.27 -19.99 -7.89
N THR A 696 -19.63 -19.52 -6.70
CA THR A 696 -20.95 -19.74 -6.12
C THR A 696 -21.86 -18.52 -6.24
N LEU A 697 -23.19 -18.76 -6.31
CA LEU A 697 -24.25 -17.75 -6.21
C LEU A 697 -24.19 -16.59 -7.21
N GLY A 698 -23.51 -16.75 -8.34
CA GLY A 698 -23.29 -15.66 -9.30
C GLY A 698 -22.33 -14.60 -8.80
N GLN A 699 -21.60 -14.85 -7.73
CA GLN A 699 -20.55 -14.01 -7.19
C GLN A 699 -19.17 -14.50 -7.66
N TYR A 700 -18.12 -13.74 -7.40
CA TYR A 700 -16.74 -14.09 -7.76
C TYR A 700 -16.00 -14.81 -6.62
N PHE A 701 -16.74 -15.33 -5.68
CA PHE A 701 -16.16 -16.06 -4.58
C PHE A 701 -15.65 -17.43 -5.04
N GLU A 702 -14.37 -17.73 -4.80
CA GLU A 702 -13.66 -18.95 -5.19
C GLU A 702 -13.62 -19.95 -4.02
N PRO A 703 -14.55 -20.93 -3.94
CA PRO A 703 -14.55 -21.89 -2.83
C PRO A 703 -13.48 -22.98 -2.97
N ARG A 704 -12.76 -23.03 -4.09
CA ARG A 704 -11.76 -24.05 -4.42
C ARG A 704 -10.46 -23.45 -4.89
N GLU A 705 -9.40 -24.25 -4.85
CA GLU A 705 -8.14 -23.91 -5.51
C GLU A 705 -8.33 -23.85 -7.03
N ARG A 706 -7.63 -22.93 -7.65
CA ARG A 706 -7.61 -22.74 -9.10
C ARG A 706 -7.01 -23.94 -9.81
N VAL A 707 -7.60 -24.38 -10.93
CA VAL A 707 -7.04 -25.44 -11.79
C VAL A 707 -6.30 -24.77 -12.94
N TYR A 708 -4.99 -24.91 -12.94
CA TYR A 708 -4.11 -24.25 -13.91
C TYR A 708 -3.92 -25.09 -15.18
N PHE A 709 -3.86 -24.42 -16.35
CA PHE A 709 -3.59 -25.03 -17.65
C PHE A 709 -2.93 -24.05 -18.62
N SER A 710 -2.41 -24.57 -19.73
CA SER A 710 -1.85 -23.75 -20.81
C SER A 710 -2.47 -24.09 -22.15
N VAL A 711 -2.44 -23.12 -23.09
CA VAL A 711 -2.83 -23.29 -24.48
C VAL A 711 -1.62 -22.97 -25.36
N GLY A 712 -1.20 -23.93 -26.18
CA GLY A 712 -0.05 -23.80 -27.08
C GLY A 712 1.31 -23.62 -26.38
N LYS A 713 1.39 -23.96 -25.09
CA LYS A 713 2.60 -23.91 -24.25
C LYS A 713 2.58 -25.03 -23.22
N ASP A 714 3.75 -25.55 -22.88
CA ASP A 714 3.90 -26.49 -21.78
C ASP A 714 3.63 -25.79 -20.43
N ILE A 715 3.00 -26.48 -19.50
CA ILE A 715 2.73 -25.93 -18.19
C ILE A 715 3.99 -25.96 -17.33
N SER A 716 4.38 -24.82 -16.76
CA SER A 716 5.49 -24.75 -15.81
C SER A 716 5.15 -25.51 -14.53
N SER A 717 6.16 -26.10 -13.90
CA SER A 717 5.99 -26.85 -12.65
C SER A 717 7.05 -26.48 -11.64
N LEU A 718 6.67 -26.55 -10.35
CA LEU A 718 7.55 -26.47 -9.20
C LEU A 718 7.50 -27.77 -8.40
N SER A 719 8.60 -28.09 -7.71
CA SER A 719 8.65 -29.16 -6.74
C SER A 719 9.69 -28.89 -5.66
N THR A 720 9.55 -29.55 -4.50
CA THR A 720 10.56 -29.59 -3.45
C THR A 720 10.87 -31.04 -3.11
N ASP A 721 12.06 -31.31 -2.55
CA ASP A 721 12.47 -32.66 -2.16
C ASP A 721 11.56 -33.28 -1.07
N LYS A 722 10.90 -32.43 -0.28
CA LYS A 722 9.95 -32.80 0.77
C LYS A 722 9.02 -31.64 1.11
N THR A 723 7.94 -31.91 1.81
CA THR A 723 6.93 -30.89 2.18
C THR A 723 7.12 -30.33 3.59
N GLU A 724 8.03 -30.86 4.40
CA GLU A 724 8.33 -30.38 5.75
C GLU A 724 9.84 -30.10 5.88
N PHE A 725 10.17 -28.93 6.35
CA PHE A 725 11.54 -28.46 6.56
C PHE A 725 11.70 -27.94 7.99
N SER A 726 12.94 -27.87 8.48
CA SER A 726 13.23 -27.17 9.71
C SER A 726 13.91 -25.81 9.42
N THR A 727 13.84 -24.88 10.37
CA THR A 727 14.46 -23.54 10.21
C THR A 727 15.97 -23.59 9.99
N ASP A 728 16.64 -24.69 10.33
CA ASP A 728 18.10 -24.87 10.24
C ASP A 728 18.56 -25.59 8.96
N GLU A 729 17.65 -25.87 8.01
CA GLU A 729 18.01 -26.47 6.71
C GLU A 729 17.66 -25.54 5.55
N ALA A 730 18.39 -25.72 4.43
CA ALA A 730 18.09 -25.02 3.19
C ALA A 730 16.94 -25.73 2.44
N ILE A 731 16.10 -24.94 1.79
CA ILE A 731 14.98 -25.43 1.00
C ILE A 731 15.34 -25.31 -0.48
N LEU A 732 15.28 -26.42 -1.20
CA LEU A 732 15.52 -26.47 -2.62
C LEU A 732 14.17 -26.52 -3.35
N ILE A 733 13.91 -25.53 -4.21
CA ILE A 733 12.75 -25.48 -5.07
C ILE A 733 13.22 -25.71 -6.50
N HIS A 734 12.77 -26.80 -7.09
CA HIS A 734 13.06 -27.18 -8.49
C HIS A 734 11.95 -26.63 -9.38
N TYR A 735 12.32 -25.98 -10.48
CA TYR A 735 11.40 -25.53 -11.51
C TYR A 735 11.69 -26.17 -12.84
N LYS A 736 10.64 -26.42 -13.62
CA LYS A 736 10.73 -27.05 -14.93
C LYS A 736 9.67 -26.47 -15.87
N ASP A 737 9.99 -26.46 -17.18
CA ASP A 737 9.16 -25.97 -18.27
C ASP A 737 8.74 -24.49 -18.06
N GLY A 738 9.64 -23.68 -17.46
CA GLY A 738 9.47 -22.26 -17.28
C GLY A 738 9.40 -21.50 -18.61
N PRO A 739 8.82 -20.27 -18.61
CA PRO A 739 8.68 -19.47 -19.83
C PRO A 739 10.01 -19.12 -20.52
N GLY A 740 11.11 -19.07 -19.78
CA GLY A 740 12.45 -18.78 -20.27
C GLY A 740 12.68 -17.30 -20.57
N THR A 741 11.91 -16.38 -19.99
CA THR A 741 12.20 -14.96 -20.09
C THR A 741 13.25 -14.55 -19.05
N PRO A 742 14.10 -13.53 -19.33
CA PRO A 742 15.22 -13.19 -18.45
C PRO A 742 14.82 -12.82 -17.01
N LYS A 743 13.59 -12.44 -16.81
CA LYS A 743 13.04 -11.95 -15.55
C LYS A 743 11.95 -12.86 -14.97
N ASP A 744 11.89 -14.11 -15.37
CA ASP A 744 11.06 -15.10 -14.68
C ASP A 744 11.64 -15.36 -13.29
N TRP A 745 10.77 -15.54 -12.30
CA TRP A 745 11.22 -15.67 -10.92
C TRP A 745 10.34 -16.60 -10.08
N VAL A 746 10.96 -17.25 -9.10
CA VAL A 746 10.29 -18.10 -8.11
C VAL A 746 10.05 -17.28 -6.86
N GLY A 747 8.78 -17.10 -6.50
CA GLY A 747 8.36 -16.42 -5.28
C GLY A 747 8.00 -17.39 -4.16
N VAL A 748 8.21 -16.96 -2.93
CA VAL A 748 7.83 -17.69 -1.70
C VAL A 748 7.02 -16.78 -0.81
N TYR A 749 5.89 -17.27 -0.36
CA TYR A 749 4.92 -16.53 0.44
C TYR A 749 4.41 -17.38 1.60
N LYS A 750 4.11 -16.73 2.71
CA LYS A 750 3.40 -17.38 3.81
C LYS A 750 1.98 -17.77 3.37
N GLU A 751 1.49 -18.90 3.84
CA GLU A 751 0.12 -19.36 3.52
C GLU A 751 -0.91 -18.28 3.82
N GLY A 752 -1.85 -18.08 2.88
CA GLY A 752 -2.89 -17.05 2.97
C GLY A 752 -2.51 -15.68 2.40
N LYS A 753 -1.26 -15.47 2.02
CA LYS A 753 -0.83 -14.23 1.35
C LYS A 753 -1.22 -14.21 -0.14
N ASP A 754 -1.55 -13.02 -0.65
CA ASP A 754 -1.77 -12.77 -2.08
C ASP A 754 -0.50 -12.18 -2.71
N PRO A 755 0.10 -12.83 -3.71
CA PRO A 755 1.31 -12.33 -4.36
C PRO A 755 1.22 -10.92 -4.95
N ASN A 756 0.02 -10.48 -5.35
CA ASN A 756 -0.17 -9.14 -5.91
C ASN A 756 -0.23 -8.03 -4.84
N VAL A 757 -0.47 -8.40 -3.59
CA VAL A 757 -0.77 -7.45 -2.49
C VAL A 757 0.21 -7.60 -1.33
N ASP A 758 0.59 -8.84 -1.02
CA ASP A 758 1.33 -9.15 0.20
C ASP A 758 2.85 -9.23 -0.02
N GLU A 759 3.59 -8.96 1.05
CA GLU A 759 5.05 -9.04 1.05
C GLU A 759 5.58 -10.43 0.78
N LEU A 760 6.58 -10.51 -0.09
CA LEU A 760 7.37 -11.70 -0.36
C LEU A 760 8.17 -12.14 0.88
N ASP A 761 8.13 -13.43 1.20
CA ASP A 761 9.06 -14.03 2.17
C ASP A 761 10.39 -14.46 1.52
N GLY A 762 10.44 -14.53 0.18
CA GLY A 762 11.65 -14.77 -0.60
C GLY A 762 11.39 -14.81 -2.11
N PHE A 763 12.36 -14.41 -2.93
CA PHE A 763 12.26 -14.51 -4.38
C PHE A 763 13.62 -14.79 -5.04
N TYR A 764 13.58 -15.43 -6.22
CA TYR A 764 14.78 -15.85 -6.95
C TYR A 764 14.52 -15.85 -8.44
N TYR A 765 15.27 -15.04 -9.21
CA TYR A 765 15.19 -15.03 -10.67
C TYR A 765 15.73 -16.33 -11.28
N THR A 766 15.09 -16.80 -12.36
CA THR A 766 15.58 -17.95 -13.16
C THR A 766 16.62 -17.55 -14.21
N TYR A 767 16.75 -16.23 -14.46
CA TYR A 767 17.67 -15.65 -15.47
C TYR A 767 17.51 -16.23 -16.87
N GLY A 768 16.29 -16.54 -17.27
CA GLY A 768 15.97 -17.11 -18.58
C GLY A 768 16.16 -18.62 -18.69
N ALA A 769 16.48 -19.31 -17.60
CA ALA A 769 16.50 -20.76 -17.58
C ALA A 769 15.07 -21.31 -17.54
N THR A 770 14.78 -22.33 -18.36
CA THR A 770 13.48 -23.01 -18.38
C THR A 770 13.37 -24.12 -17.36
N GLU A 771 14.51 -24.57 -16.82
CA GLU A 771 14.57 -25.55 -15.74
C GLU A 771 15.74 -25.25 -14.81
N GLY A 772 15.64 -25.59 -13.52
CA GLY A 772 16.71 -25.38 -12.55
C GLY A 772 16.26 -25.56 -11.12
N THR A 773 17.08 -25.04 -10.21
CA THR A 773 16.81 -25.11 -8.76
C THR A 773 17.19 -23.78 -8.10
N VAL A 774 16.28 -23.21 -7.35
CA VAL A 774 16.57 -22.10 -6.45
C VAL A 774 16.72 -22.61 -5.02
N SER A 775 17.56 -21.96 -4.22
CA SER A 775 17.86 -22.37 -2.86
C SER A 775 17.58 -21.26 -1.86
N ILE A 776 16.63 -21.51 -0.97
CA ILE A 776 16.37 -20.65 0.18
C ILE A 776 17.34 -21.05 1.29
N LYS A 777 18.10 -20.10 1.81
CA LYS A 777 19.08 -20.38 2.87
C LYS A 777 18.38 -20.77 4.18
N ALA A 778 19.03 -21.66 4.95
CA ALA A 778 18.61 -21.96 6.31
C ALA A 778 18.49 -20.67 7.16
N GLY A 779 17.43 -20.60 7.95
CA GLY A 779 17.14 -19.45 8.81
C GLY A 779 16.55 -18.22 8.10
N THR A 780 16.18 -18.33 6.82
CA THR A 780 15.52 -17.23 6.09
C THR A 780 14.04 -17.16 6.42
N LEU A 781 13.36 -18.30 6.51
CA LEU A 781 11.93 -18.36 6.78
C LEU A 781 11.68 -18.74 8.25
N GLU A 782 10.71 -18.05 8.88
CA GLU A 782 10.22 -18.37 10.22
C GLU A 782 9.34 -19.64 10.20
N PRO A 783 9.09 -20.30 11.33
CA PRO A 783 8.14 -21.41 11.39
C PRO A 783 6.76 -21.02 10.89
N GLY A 784 6.14 -21.85 10.05
CA GLY A 784 4.84 -21.59 9.45
C GLY A 784 4.61 -22.41 8.19
N ASN A 785 3.43 -22.24 7.61
CA ASN A 785 3.09 -22.80 6.31
C ASN A 785 3.39 -21.77 5.22
N TYR A 786 3.90 -22.25 4.10
CA TYR A 786 4.31 -21.43 2.97
C TYR A 786 3.86 -22.06 1.65
N PHE A 787 3.75 -21.23 0.63
CA PHE A 787 3.66 -21.69 -0.75
C PHE A 787 4.72 -21.02 -1.61
N SER A 788 5.02 -21.64 -2.74
CA SER A 788 5.86 -21.07 -3.79
C SER A 788 5.20 -21.19 -5.15
N ALA A 789 5.40 -20.19 -6.00
CA ALA A 789 4.96 -20.15 -7.39
C ALA A 789 6.04 -19.59 -8.30
N LEU A 790 5.96 -19.93 -9.61
CA LEU A 790 6.81 -19.36 -10.65
C LEU A 790 6.03 -18.25 -11.36
N PHE A 791 6.65 -17.10 -11.49
CA PHE A 791 6.09 -15.88 -12.08
C PHE A 791 6.84 -15.49 -13.36
N ILE A 792 6.13 -14.90 -14.33
CA ILE A 792 6.69 -14.53 -15.62
C ILE A 792 7.12 -13.06 -15.65
N ASN A 793 8.32 -12.79 -16.14
CA ASN A 793 8.83 -11.50 -16.63
C ASN A 793 8.58 -10.30 -15.67
N ASP A 794 9.01 -10.40 -14.40
CA ASP A 794 8.79 -9.41 -13.33
C ASP A 794 7.30 -9.11 -13.02
N SER A 795 6.36 -9.84 -13.59
CA SER A 795 4.95 -9.75 -13.22
C SER A 795 4.63 -10.66 -12.04
N TYR A 796 3.43 -10.53 -11.52
CA TYR A 796 2.85 -11.47 -10.54
C TYR A 796 1.97 -12.53 -11.23
N ASP A 797 2.08 -12.68 -12.56
CA ASP A 797 1.39 -13.72 -13.32
C ASP A 797 2.02 -15.08 -13.05
N GLU A 798 1.29 -15.90 -12.30
CA GLU A 798 1.72 -17.25 -11.96
C GLU A 798 1.64 -18.16 -13.19
N VAL A 799 2.74 -18.79 -13.53
CA VAL A 799 2.83 -19.73 -14.66
C VAL A 799 3.00 -21.18 -14.22
N SER A 800 2.94 -21.44 -12.92
CA SER A 800 2.95 -22.78 -12.34
C SER A 800 1.85 -22.95 -11.30
N PRO A 801 1.36 -24.16 -11.03
CA PRO A 801 0.63 -24.44 -9.79
C PRO A 801 1.48 -24.09 -8.57
N ARG A 802 0.85 -23.61 -7.52
CA ARG A 802 1.51 -23.37 -6.23
C ARG A 802 1.90 -24.68 -5.59
N ILE A 803 3.11 -24.74 -5.00
CA ILE A 803 3.51 -25.85 -4.14
C ILE A 803 3.48 -25.38 -2.68
N GLN A 804 3.01 -26.24 -1.79
CA GLN A 804 2.93 -25.94 -0.36
C GLN A 804 3.99 -26.68 0.42
N PHE A 805 4.56 -26.04 1.46
CA PHE A 805 5.48 -26.67 2.39
C PHE A 805 5.43 -26.00 3.77
N THR A 806 5.85 -26.73 4.80
CA THR A 806 5.81 -26.27 6.19
C THR A 806 7.22 -26.12 6.74
N ILE A 807 7.50 -25.02 7.42
CA ILE A 807 8.71 -24.81 8.21
C ILE A 807 8.37 -25.08 9.67
N LYS A 808 9.11 -26.00 10.30
CA LYS A 808 9.01 -26.31 11.72
C LYS A 808 10.19 -25.73 12.49
N ASP A 809 10.00 -25.44 13.77
CA ASP A 809 11.11 -25.09 14.65
C ASP A 809 12.18 -26.16 14.57
N GLY A 810 13.38 -25.77 14.16
CA GLY A 810 14.54 -26.65 14.21
C GLY A 810 14.87 -27.01 15.66
N THR A 811 15.21 -28.27 15.92
CA THR A 811 15.68 -28.73 17.24
C THR A 811 17.10 -28.24 17.56
N GLY A 812 17.66 -27.36 16.73
CA GLY A 812 18.99 -26.76 16.88
C GLY A 812 18.99 -25.49 17.72
N ILE A 813 20.03 -25.25 18.44
CA ILE A 813 20.28 -24.07 19.28
C ILE A 813 20.18 -22.84 18.40
N ARG A 814 19.21 -21.93 18.69
CA ARG A 814 19.08 -20.65 18.01
C ARG A 814 20.40 -19.87 18.15
N GLN A 815 21.01 -19.51 17.03
CA GLN A 815 21.99 -18.42 17.02
C GLN A 815 21.25 -17.12 17.26
N ALA A 816 21.51 -16.49 18.40
CA ALA A 816 21.10 -15.11 18.61
C ALA A 816 21.81 -14.26 17.54
N LYS A 817 21.05 -13.56 16.67
CA LYS A 817 21.57 -12.47 15.84
C LYS A 817 22.02 -11.36 16.78
N ASN A 818 23.30 -11.30 17.06
CA ASN A 818 23.90 -10.07 17.57
C ASN A 818 24.29 -9.23 16.36
N GLU A 819 23.60 -8.13 16.13
CA GLU A 819 23.89 -7.19 15.04
C GLU A 819 25.27 -6.52 15.15
N ASP A 820 25.99 -6.68 16.28
CA ASP A 820 27.32 -6.16 16.59
C ASP A 820 28.36 -7.23 16.95
N GLY A 821 28.21 -8.48 16.51
CA GLY A 821 29.15 -9.58 16.82
C GLY A 821 30.23 -9.76 15.77
N PRO A 822 31.34 -10.51 16.11
CA PRO A 822 32.40 -10.77 15.16
C PRO A 822 31.93 -11.54 13.92
N LEU A 823 32.51 -11.20 12.76
CA LEU A 823 32.23 -11.85 11.49
C LEU A 823 33.18 -13.02 11.26
N PHE A 824 32.67 -14.18 10.82
CA PHE A 824 33.39 -15.41 10.64
C PHE A 824 33.50 -15.79 9.16
N TYR A 825 34.72 -15.93 8.64
CA TYR A 825 35.00 -16.27 7.24
C TYR A 825 35.76 -17.60 7.15
N PRO A 826 35.08 -18.73 6.99
CA PRO A 826 35.76 -20.03 6.82
C PRO A 826 36.43 -20.13 5.45
N ASN A 827 37.67 -20.63 5.41
CA ASN A 827 38.40 -20.92 4.18
C ASN A 827 38.47 -22.45 3.97
N ALA A 828 38.28 -22.90 2.75
CA ALA A 828 38.35 -24.32 2.36
C ALA A 828 39.68 -25.00 2.71
N ASN A 829 40.75 -24.24 2.90
CA ASN A 829 42.09 -24.73 3.25
C ASN A 829 42.29 -25.03 4.77
N GLY A 830 41.23 -24.93 5.58
CA GLY A 830 41.30 -25.21 7.01
C GLY A 830 41.77 -24.02 7.87
N SER A 831 41.36 -22.82 7.51
CA SER A 831 41.48 -21.64 8.36
C SER A 831 40.14 -20.95 8.54
N LEU A 832 39.89 -20.32 9.71
CA LEU A 832 38.74 -19.50 10.04
C LEU A 832 39.23 -18.10 10.40
N ARG A 833 39.02 -17.15 9.53
CA ARG A 833 39.27 -15.72 9.79
C ARG A 833 38.11 -15.14 10.57
N ILE A 834 38.40 -14.34 11.59
CA ILE A 834 37.43 -13.66 12.43
C ILE A 834 37.73 -12.17 12.39
N GLU A 835 36.74 -11.36 12.07
CA GLU A 835 36.82 -9.89 12.12
C GLU A 835 36.00 -9.36 13.29
N GLY A 836 36.54 -8.41 14.04
CA GLY A 836 35.91 -7.84 15.23
C GLY A 836 35.82 -8.83 16.41
N ASN A 837 36.77 -9.74 16.55
CA ASN A 837 36.77 -10.72 17.64
C ASN A 837 36.81 -10.09 19.03
N THR A 838 35.92 -10.51 19.91
CA THR A 838 35.81 -10.12 21.32
C THR A 838 35.95 -11.32 22.27
N TYR A 839 36.23 -12.51 21.73
CA TYR A 839 36.38 -13.75 22.50
C TYR A 839 37.86 -14.05 22.83
N GLU A 840 38.10 -14.64 23.99
CA GLU A 840 39.43 -14.96 24.49
C GLU A 840 39.92 -16.32 24.02
N THR A 841 39.00 -17.30 23.87
CA THR A 841 39.36 -18.67 23.49
C THR A 841 38.31 -19.29 22.57
N ALA A 842 38.74 -20.25 21.74
CA ALA A 842 37.88 -21.13 20.96
C ALA A 842 38.21 -22.60 21.23
N ASP A 843 37.16 -23.38 21.52
CA ASP A 843 37.19 -24.83 21.54
C ASP A 843 36.67 -25.38 20.22
N ILE A 844 37.40 -26.31 19.60
CA ILE A 844 37.02 -26.98 18.35
C ILE A 844 36.61 -28.40 18.65
N PHE A 845 35.42 -28.80 18.24
CA PHE A 845 34.85 -30.12 18.42
C PHE A 845 34.64 -30.83 17.08
N ASN A 846 34.81 -32.14 17.01
CA ASN A 846 34.36 -32.93 15.88
C ASN A 846 32.87 -33.30 16.02
N LEU A 847 32.27 -33.94 15.00
CA LEU A 847 30.86 -34.33 15.02
C LEU A 847 30.47 -35.32 16.13
N ALA A 848 31.45 -36.07 16.67
CA ALA A 848 31.21 -36.96 17.80
C ALA A 848 31.21 -36.24 19.17
N GLY A 849 31.32 -34.88 19.16
CA GLY A 849 31.33 -34.06 20.37
C GLY A 849 32.65 -34.05 21.12
N ASN A 850 33.74 -34.69 20.58
CA ASN A 850 35.05 -34.67 21.19
C ASN A 850 35.75 -33.35 20.87
N ARG A 851 36.30 -32.68 21.90
CA ARG A 851 37.14 -31.49 21.72
C ARG A 851 38.47 -31.91 21.12
N VAL A 852 38.74 -31.47 19.87
CA VAL A 852 39.97 -31.79 19.12
C VAL A 852 41.01 -30.70 19.26
N ARG A 853 40.64 -29.47 19.64
CA ARG A 853 41.57 -28.36 19.86
C ARG A 853 40.97 -27.28 20.76
N ARG A 854 41.82 -26.58 21.50
CA ARG A 854 41.52 -25.27 22.12
C ARG A 854 42.59 -24.28 21.66
N THR A 855 42.19 -23.07 21.31
CA THR A 855 43.12 -22.01 20.93
C THR A 855 42.75 -20.70 21.65
N THR A 856 43.77 -19.90 21.94
CA THR A 856 43.59 -18.54 22.47
C THR A 856 43.47 -17.58 21.32
N LEU A 857 42.59 -16.61 21.43
CA LEU A 857 42.28 -15.61 20.38
C LEU A 857 42.84 -14.24 20.79
N THR A 858 43.16 -13.43 19.80
CA THR A 858 43.50 -12.03 20.00
C THR A 858 42.30 -11.16 19.69
N GLU A 859 42.09 -10.08 20.45
CA GLU A 859 41.03 -9.10 20.20
C GLU A 859 41.21 -8.43 18.82
N GLY A 860 40.10 -8.14 18.14
CA GLY A 860 40.06 -7.56 16.80
C GLY A 860 40.09 -8.62 15.70
N ASN A 861 40.93 -8.46 14.68
CA ASN A 861 41.00 -9.44 13.57
C ASN A 861 41.99 -10.54 13.86
N CYS A 862 41.54 -11.81 13.86
CA CYS A 862 42.36 -12.98 14.10
C CYS A 862 42.00 -14.14 13.15
N THR A 863 42.88 -15.14 13.09
CA THR A 863 42.66 -16.32 12.26
C THR A 863 42.99 -17.58 13.07
N ILE A 864 42.10 -18.56 13.06
CA ILE A 864 42.30 -19.86 13.61
C ILE A 864 42.74 -20.80 12.48
N ASP A 865 43.94 -21.35 12.59
CA ASP A 865 44.44 -22.38 11.67
C ASP A 865 44.11 -23.78 12.21
N PHE A 866 43.42 -24.58 11.40
CA PHE A 866 43.10 -26.00 11.66
C PHE A 866 43.33 -26.86 10.41
N ALA A 867 44.29 -26.45 9.55
CA ALA A 867 44.63 -27.15 8.30
C ALA A 867 45.15 -28.56 8.52
N ASP A 868 45.70 -28.85 9.69
CA ASP A 868 46.20 -30.18 10.11
C ASP A 868 45.10 -31.17 10.56
N LEU A 869 43.87 -30.71 10.81
CA LEU A 869 42.74 -31.59 11.13
C LEU A 869 42.22 -32.27 9.87
N PRO A 870 41.69 -33.50 9.94
CA PRO A 870 41.08 -34.18 8.79
C PRO A 870 39.93 -33.39 8.12
N ALA A 871 39.63 -33.69 6.85
CA ALA A 871 38.44 -33.15 6.21
C ALA A 871 37.18 -33.59 7.00
N GLY A 872 36.25 -32.68 7.21
CA GLY A 872 35.09 -32.99 8.04
C GLY A 872 34.38 -31.73 8.55
N ILE A 873 33.36 -31.95 9.38
CA ILE A 873 32.61 -30.89 10.03
C ILE A 873 33.13 -30.66 11.43
N TYR A 874 33.39 -29.40 11.76
CA TYR A 874 33.88 -28.98 13.08
C TYR A 874 32.96 -27.94 13.67
N ILE A 875 32.76 -27.98 14.98
CA ILE A 875 32.02 -27.03 15.78
C ILE A 875 33.02 -26.20 16.60
N PHE A 876 33.02 -24.89 16.35
CA PHE A 876 33.84 -23.93 17.05
C PHE A 876 33.01 -23.29 18.15
N LYS A 877 33.42 -23.40 19.41
CA LYS A 877 32.75 -22.75 20.53
C LYS A 877 33.67 -21.68 21.11
N PHE A 878 33.24 -20.43 20.99
CA PHE A 878 34.02 -19.28 21.43
C PHE A 878 33.60 -18.85 22.84
N HIS A 879 34.54 -18.43 23.64
CA HIS A 879 34.33 -18.03 25.03
C HIS A 879 35.02 -16.70 25.33
N ASN A 880 34.37 -15.85 26.12
CA ASN A 880 34.98 -14.76 26.85
C ASN A 880 34.76 -14.99 28.35
N GLY A 881 35.54 -14.36 29.23
CA GLY A 881 35.55 -14.60 30.69
C GLY A 881 34.23 -14.39 31.44
N THR A 882 33.16 -13.95 30.75
CA THR A 882 31.78 -13.92 31.17
C THR A 882 31.05 -15.09 30.52
N ASN A 883 30.02 -15.64 31.11
CA ASN A 883 29.27 -16.84 30.65
C ASN A 883 28.73 -16.82 29.20
N ASN A 884 29.13 -15.87 28.38
CA ASN A 884 28.71 -15.75 26.98
C ASN A 884 29.58 -16.64 26.10
N CYS A 885 28.95 -17.57 25.39
CA CYS A 885 29.61 -18.36 24.36
C CYS A 885 28.80 -18.33 23.06
N ILE A 886 29.50 -18.27 21.92
CA ILE A 886 28.92 -18.42 20.60
C ILE A 886 29.41 -19.71 19.96
N VAL A 887 28.63 -20.32 19.13
CA VAL A 887 28.98 -21.56 18.42
C VAL A 887 28.92 -21.31 16.91
N HIS A 888 29.98 -21.72 16.21
CA HIS A 888 30.06 -21.58 14.75
C HIS A 888 30.45 -22.94 14.12
N LYS A 889 29.73 -23.38 13.10
CA LYS A 889 29.98 -24.60 12.35
C LYS A 889 30.86 -24.33 11.16
N VAL A 890 31.91 -25.07 10.98
CA VAL A 890 32.84 -24.95 9.85
C VAL A 890 32.99 -26.31 9.14
N ILE A 891 32.92 -26.29 7.82
CA ILE A 891 33.14 -27.45 6.97
C ILE A 891 34.55 -27.34 6.37
N LYS A 892 35.43 -28.29 6.69
CA LYS A 892 36.72 -28.43 6.03
C LYS A 892 36.60 -29.43 4.89
N LYS A 893 36.89 -29.01 3.67
CA LYS A 893 36.88 -29.88 2.47
C LYS A 893 38.18 -30.62 2.30
#